data_64b8d35e53a932e27d72741dca987d10
#
_entry.id   64b8d35e53a932e27d72741dca987d10
#
_cell.length_a   1.000
_cell.length_b   1.000
_cell.length_c   1.000
_cell.angle_alpha   90.00
_cell.angle_beta   90.00
_cell.angle_gamma   90.00
#
_symmetry.space_group_name_H-M   'P 1'
#
loop_
_entity.id
_entity.type
_entity.pdbx_description
1 polymer ?
#
loop_
_entity_poly.entity_id
_entity_poly.type
_entity_poly.pdbx_seq_one_letter_code
_entity_poly.pdbx_strand_id
1 'polypeptide(L)'
;MRKKISAFLFMIIFILSFGEIKVENPKELVIGKLSNGMTYYIYKNKMPENRVSVNVLVKAGSLQEDDDQLGMAHLIEHLCFNGTEKYSKNEVVKYYQSIGLNFGGDLNAHTGFDETVYKIQIPTDNKEIFEKGIEVLKEMTLKPTFRQEDIDGEKNIVKEEWRLGQGLSERILKVFQKELFDGSRYGKRFPIGDMKIIEGTKREVIKRYYDRWYHPENMAVVMVGDIDTDYAENIIKKYFDYNETRKFVPREEYRLKELDDKYVVFKDKELTYVLLEITGREDYSFSNNEEDTKDFFENILFKLLLSNRINDEIKKGDNYIFEGGYYNMELSKDRLNTFYAVINKNEIQKGIETSVDILKDFSVNGVSQEELAVEKENLKSIFENALKNRDSLENESIISSVREVFLNNKVFADADKILEYYNEFSKGITPETIKARAEKFYKDKHSVILFAPEDKNIKVPSEKELKNIIIKAKEKPALVRENQNFNLVLKKPHIIKGSIKEINEFENYKKIKLSNGIEFLYKKTDFEKDKIYIKLFKAGGSLKDSDLMYINSQFVSEIADNSGVGNIEYKDVERFMKGKEFSIGSYINNFEHGFIIVSNGKDLETALDSFYYMAEEPKFSQDAYKYIMANVKEMVENRKNSPNEIYSDKISEIFFKNNIRKRMISYDELNLVTIENLKEEYKNKFSDFTGFKGIILGSVNEEEAKEILEKYFASLPAGEKIQETKAEYLDIKYPLGEIKEDVIKGVDKKVKVTLYYPVKIEYSQENMYKAKTFEDVLRINLIDEVREKLGGVYGISPKIFMSENENGYLMIRFSTDPKRAEEITEAVKRETEKLAEGEIKKSSLESVVKNYKIVYEDSQKQNGYWFNYLGKKLQKGDMYEPYSPKVFEENMTEEKLKPTFKKIIDKTNCVQVKLIPEREE
;
A
#
# COMPACT_ATOMS: atom_id res chain seq x y z
N MET A 1 -69.18 41.48 -38.25
CA MET A 1 -67.76 41.57 -38.74
C MET A 1 -66.77 41.01 -37.71
N ARG A 2 -66.36 39.81 -37.87
CA ARG A 2 -65.46 39.09 -36.93
C ARG A 2 -64.06 39.34 -37.41
N LYS A 3 -63.24 39.98 -36.60
CA LYS A 3 -61.79 40.01 -36.79
C LYS A 3 -61.15 38.84 -35.97
N LYS A 4 -60.53 37.90 -36.71
CA LYS A 4 -59.70 36.89 -36.15
C LYS A 4 -58.33 37.51 -35.87
N ILE A 5 -57.93 37.50 -34.59
CA ILE A 5 -56.57 37.79 -34.18
C ILE A 5 -55.83 36.45 -34.09
N SER A 6 -54.88 36.25 -35.02
CA SER A 6 -53.90 35.16 -34.93
C SER A 6 -52.83 35.54 -33.90
N ALA A 7 -52.82 34.84 -32.79
CA ALA A 7 -51.69 34.89 -31.88
C ALA A 7 -50.54 34.03 -32.41
N PHE A 8 -49.49 34.67 -32.85
CA PHE A 8 -48.20 34.02 -33.15
C PHE A 8 -47.53 33.75 -31.81
N LEU A 9 -47.58 32.50 -31.38
CA LEU A 9 -46.77 32.06 -30.26
C LEU A 9 -45.33 31.89 -30.76
N PHE A 10 -44.47 32.86 -30.41
CA PHE A 10 -43.00 32.73 -30.49
C PHE A 10 -42.60 31.73 -29.40
N MET A 11 -42.46 30.47 -29.81
CA MET A 11 -41.79 29.47 -28.97
C MET A 11 -40.30 29.76 -29.11
N ILE A 12 -39.76 30.53 -28.17
CA ILE A 12 -38.30 30.65 -28.00
C ILE A 12 -37.85 29.30 -27.44
N ILE A 13 -37.38 28.43 -28.34
CA ILE A 13 -36.59 27.28 -27.96
C ILE A 13 -35.26 27.86 -27.49
N PHE A 14 -35.09 27.98 -26.17
CA PHE A 14 -33.77 28.04 -25.57
C PHE A 14 -33.11 26.72 -25.87
N ILE A 15 -32.40 26.62 -26.99
CA ILE A 15 -31.33 25.63 -27.17
C ILE A 15 -30.25 26.10 -26.20
N LEU A 16 -30.32 25.61 -24.96
CA LEU A 16 -29.14 25.51 -24.14
C LEU A 16 -28.18 24.59 -24.94
N SER A 17 -27.31 25.19 -25.68
CA SER A 17 -26.10 24.52 -26.15
C SER A 17 -25.30 24.23 -24.89
N PHE A 18 -25.58 23.12 -24.25
CA PHE A 18 -24.59 22.44 -23.43
C PHE A 18 -23.48 22.11 -24.44
N GLY A 19 -22.36 22.83 -24.38
CA GLY A 19 -21.20 22.42 -25.13
C GLY A 19 -20.89 21.00 -24.68
N GLU A 20 -20.88 20.06 -25.64
CA GLU A 20 -20.43 18.69 -25.39
C GLU A 20 -19.08 18.79 -24.69
N ILE A 21 -18.97 18.21 -23.50
CA ILE A 21 -17.69 18.13 -22.78
C ILE A 21 -16.86 17.10 -23.51
N LYS A 22 -15.86 17.57 -24.23
CA LYS A 22 -14.96 16.71 -24.98
C LYS A 22 -14.01 16.00 -24.04
N VAL A 23 -14.00 14.67 -24.09
CA VAL A 23 -13.06 13.83 -23.35
C VAL A 23 -11.69 13.92 -24.04
N GLU A 24 -10.78 14.71 -23.49
CA GLU A 24 -9.46 14.97 -24.05
C GLU A 24 -8.39 15.18 -22.97
N ASN A 25 -7.14 14.96 -23.34
CA ASN A 25 -6.00 15.24 -22.43
C ASN A 25 -5.94 16.74 -22.08
N PRO A 26 -5.53 17.10 -20.83
CA PRO A 26 -5.32 18.50 -20.48
C PRO A 26 -4.22 19.12 -21.35
N LYS A 27 -4.31 20.44 -21.58
CA LYS A 27 -3.35 21.16 -22.43
C LYS A 27 -1.95 21.20 -21.83
N GLU A 28 -1.84 21.02 -20.54
CA GLU A 28 -0.61 20.95 -19.77
C GLU A 28 0.20 19.69 -20.07
N LEU A 29 -0.44 18.63 -20.59
CA LEU A 29 0.24 17.44 -21.06
C LEU A 29 0.78 17.67 -22.47
N VAL A 30 2.09 17.92 -22.56
CA VAL A 30 2.78 18.03 -23.85
C VAL A 30 2.97 16.65 -24.45
N ILE A 31 2.44 16.43 -25.65
CA ILE A 31 2.55 15.17 -26.41
C ILE A 31 3.26 15.48 -27.73
N GLY A 32 4.31 14.72 -28.03
CA GLY A 32 5.03 14.85 -29.28
C GLY A 32 5.51 13.52 -29.84
N LYS A 33 6.01 13.55 -31.07
CA LYS A 33 6.59 12.40 -31.77
C LYS A 33 7.93 12.76 -32.36
N LEU A 34 8.96 11.93 -32.10
CA LEU A 34 10.30 12.08 -32.64
C LEU A 34 10.34 11.66 -34.13
N SER A 35 11.43 12.02 -34.82
CA SER A 35 11.59 11.69 -36.25
C SER A 35 11.66 10.18 -36.50
N ASN A 36 12.14 9.41 -35.54
CA ASN A 36 12.20 7.95 -35.56
C ASN A 36 10.89 7.25 -35.18
N GLY A 37 9.84 8.01 -34.85
CA GLY A 37 8.53 7.49 -34.52
C GLY A 37 8.27 7.28 -33.02
N MET A 38 9.24 7.49 -32.13
CA MET A 38 9.04 7.39 -30.68
C MET A 38 8.14 8.52 -30.19
N THR A 39 7.20 8.20 -29.31
CA THR A 39 6.30 9.20 -28.71
C THR A 39 6.93 9.73 -27.41
N TYR A 40 6.64 10.97 -27.04
CA TYR A 40 6.99 11.48 -25.74
C TYR A 40 5.83 12.24 -25.09
N TYR A 41 5.85 12.23 -23.76
CA TYR A 41 4.89 12.92 -22.90
C TYR A 41 5.64 13.69 -21.85
N ILE A 42 5.28 14.97 -21.65
CA ILE A 42 5.88 15.81 -20.61
C ILE A 42 4.75 16.46 -19.83
N TYR A 43 4.78 16.33 -18.51
CA TYR A 43 3.84 16.98 -17.60
C TYR A 43 4.62 17.65 -16.46
N LYS A 44 4.42 18.97 -16.30
CA LYS A 44 5.07 19.70 -15.23
C LYS A 44 4.38 19.47 -13.89
N ASN A 45 5.16 19.06 -12.89
CA ASN A 45 4.72 18.89 -11.50
C ASN A 45 5.81 19.40 -10.56
N LYS A 46 5.42 19.88 -9.37
CA LYS A 46 6.38 20.46 -8.42
C LYS A 46 6.70 19.55 -7.21
N MET A 47 6.07 18.39 -7.12
CA MET A 47 6.27 17.49 -5.99
C MET A 47 6.81 16.12 -6.43
N PRO A 48 8.00 15.77 -5.91
CA PRO A 48 8.92 16.60 -5.11
C PRO A 48 9.63 17.67 -5.96
N GLU A 49 9.98 18.81 -5.34
CA GLU A 49 10.75 19.88 -6.00
C GLU A 49 12.12 19.38 -6.43
N ASN A 50 12.65 19.97 -7.52
CA ASN A 50 13.96 19.63 -8.10
C ASN A 50 14.09 18.15 -8.47
N ARG A 51 13.00 17.50 -8.84
CA ARG A 51 12.96 16.10 -9.25
C ARG A 51 12.05 15.87 -10.43
N VAL A 52 12.46 14.94 -11.28
CA VAL A 52 11.65 14.44 -12.39
C VAL A 52 11.63 12.92 -12.39
N SER A 53 10.45 12.34 -12.48
CA SER A 53 10.26 10.91 -12.78
C SER A 53 10.29 10.74 -14.29
N VAL A 54 11.12 9.84 -14.77
CA VAL A 54 11.26 9.50 -16.19
C VAL A 54 10.98 8.04 -16.39
N ASN A 55 10.03 7.73 -17.29
CA ASN A 55 9.76 6.35 -17.69
C ASN A 55 10.07 6.16 -19.16
N VAL A 56 10.75 5.07 -19.50
CA VAL A 56 10.82 4.55 -20.87
C VAL A 56 9.87 3.36 -20.96
N LEU A 57 8.89 3.49 -21.82
CA LEU A 57 7.82 2.52 -22.02
C LEU A 57 8.06 1.73 -23.29
N VAL A 58 7.82 0.43 -23.24
CA VAL A 58 7.81 -0.46 -24.40
C VAL A 58 6.43 -1.13 -24.47
N LYS A 59 5.69 -0.97 -25.56
CA LYS A 59 4.41 -1.66 -25.84
C LYS A 59 4.62 -3.12 -26.19
N ALA A 60 5.37 -3.83 -25.37
CA ALA A 60 5.62 -5.26 -25.50
C ALA A 60 5.95 -5.87 -24.15
N GLY A 61 5.34 -6.97 -23.84
CA GLY A 61 5.55 -7.77 -22.65
C GLY A 61 5.52 -9.25 -23.00
N SER A 62 5.08 -10.09 -22.08
CA SER A 62 5.10 -11.54 -22.28
C SER A 62 4.15 -12.03 -23.37
N LEU A 63 3.07 -11.32 -23.68
CA LEU A 63 2.16 -11.69 -24.77
C LEU A 63 2.81 -11.65 -26.15
N GLN A 64 3.86 -10.86 -26.33
CA GLN A 64 4.58 -10.72 -27.59
C GLN A 64 5.66 -11.79 -27.79
N GLU A 65 5.88 -12.67 -26.83
CA GLU A 65 6.86 -13.74 -26.91
C GLU A 65 6.44 -14.86 -27.88
N ASP A 66 7.37 -15.38 -28.66
CA ASP A 66 7.19 -16.64 -29.42
C ASP A 66 7.28 -17.83 -28.44
N ASP A 67 6.95 -19.04 -28.90
CA ASP A 67 6.92 -20.23 -28.02
C ASP A 67 8.29 -20.61 -27.44
N ASP A 68 9.39 -20.22 -28.10
CA ASP A 68 10.76 -20.41 -27.62
C ASP A 68 11.30 -19.19 -26.84
N GLN A 69 10.44 -18.21 -26.54
CA GLN A 69 10.81 -16.95 -25.89
C GLN A 69 10.12 -16.74 -24.54
N LEU A 70 9.48 -17.76 -23.94
CA LEU A 70 8.76 -17.61 -22.69
C LEU A 70 9.67 -17.13 -21.57
N GLY A 71 9.45 -15.89 -21.11
CA GLY A 71 10.24 -15.20 -20.10
C GLY A 71 11.33 -14.28 -20.66
N MET A 72 11.43 -14.12 -21.98
CA MET A 72 12.45 -13.26 -22.59
C MET A 72 12.17 -11.77 -22.36
N ALA A 73 10.92 -11.36 -22.33
CA ALA A 73 10.55 -9.97 -22.02
C ALA A 73 11.10 -9.57 -20.64
N HIS A 74 10.87 -10.39 -19.65
CA HIS A 74 11.33 -10.19 -18.27
C HIS A 74 12.87 -10.31 -18.15
N LEU A 75 13.48 -11.31 -18.79
CA LEU A 75 14.94 -11.46 -18.78
C LEU A 75 15.63 -10.25 -19.44
N ILE A 76 15.07 -9.67 -20.51
CA ILE A 76 15.60 -8.47 -21.15
C ILE A 76 15.50 -7.27 -20.22
N GLU A 77 14.40 -7.14 -19.48
CA GLU A 77 14.27 -6.12 -18.45
C GLU A 77 15.47 -6.14 -17.49
N HIS A 78 15.81 -7.30 -16.93
CA HIS A 78 17.00 -7.46 -16.08
C HIS A 78 18.30 -7.11 -16.80
N LEU A 79 18.46 -7.62 -18.02
CA LEU A 79 19.70 -7.45 -18.79
C LEU A 79 19.97 -5.98 -19.19
N CYS A 80 18.94 -5.14 -19.25
CA CYS A 80 19.10 -3.71 -19.51
C CYS A 80 19.87 -2.98 -18.39
N PHE A 81 19.93 -3.55 -17.18
CA PHE A 81 20.74 -3.01 -16.07
C PHE A 81 22.19 -3.50 -16.07
N ASN A 82 22.53 -4.51 -16.86
CA ASN A 82 23.82 -5.21 -16.75
C ASN A 82 24.96 -4.66 -17.59
N GLY A 83 24.70 -4.12 -18.74
CA GLY A 83 25.76 -3.56 -19.56
C GLY A 83 25.27 -3.05 -20.89
N THR A 84 25.85 -1.97 -21.34
CA THR A 84 25.53 -1.24 -22.56
C THR A 84 26.75 -1.10 -23.46
N GLU A 85 26.58 -0.53 -24.65
CA GLU A 85 27.71 -0.20 -25.52
C GLU A 85 28.73 0.74 -24.83
N LYS A 86 28.26 1.60 -23.91
CA LYS A 86 29.07 2.64 -23.25
C LYS A 86 29.44 2.33 -21.80
N TYR A 87 28.60 1.59 -21.08
CA TYR A 87 28.77 1.27 -19.66
C TYR A 87 28.91 -0.22 -19.46
N SER A 88 29.90 -0.64 -18.67
CA SER A 88 30.07 -2.02 -18.28
C SER A 88 29.02 -2.45 -17.24
N LYS A 89 28.97 -3.76 -16.94
CA LYS A 89 28.14 -4.32 -15.88
C LYS A 89 28.36 -3.55 -14.58
N ASN A 90 27.30 -3.27 -13.89
CA ASN A 90 27.27 -2.51 -12.62
C ASN A 90 27.61 -1.02 -12.71
N GLU A 91 28.16 -0.49 -13.81
CA GLU A 91 28.40 0.96 -13.92
C GLU A 91 27.11 1.76 -14.01
N VAL A 92 26.07 1.21 -14.62
CA VAL A 92 24.71 1.79 -14.66
C VAL A 92 24.18 1.99 -13.24
N VAL A 93 24.11 0.91 -12.46
CA VAL A 93 23.59 0.95 -11.08
C VAL A 93 24.50 1.81 -10.19
N LYS A 94 25.83 1.65 -10.30
CA LYS A 94 26.80 2.47 -9.54
C LYS A 94 26.69 3.96 -9.83
N TYR A 95 26.44 4.34 -11.09
CA TYR A 95 26.25 5.73 -11.41
C TYR A 95 25.06 6.32 -10.64
N TYR A 96 23.90 5.67 -10.69
CA TYR A 96 22.72 6.15 -9.97
C TYR A 96 22.92 6.15 -8.45
N GLN A 97 23.55 5.13 -7.89
CA GLN A 97 23.93 5.11 -6.47
C GLN A 97 24.89 6.25 -6.12
N SER A 98 25.83 6.59 -7.01
CA SER A 98 26.80 7.68 -6.80
C SER A 98 26.17 9.07 -6.71
N ILE A 99 24.97 9.25 -7.27
CA ILE A 99 24.19 10.49 -7.19
C ILE A 99 23.09 10.41 -6.11
N GLY A 100 23.12 9.38 -5.26
CA GLY A 100 22.22 9.22 -4.11
C GLY A 100 20.91 8.51 -4.38
N LEU A 101 20.74 7.87 -5.53
CA LEU A 101 19.53 7.11 -5.86
C LEU A 101 19.64 5.65 -5.39
N ASN A 102 18.53 5.12 -4.92
CA ASN A 102 18.44 3.74 -4.44
C ASN A 102 17.86 2.82 -5.51
N PHE A 103 18.51 1.67 -5.72
CA PHE A 103 17.93 0.60 -6.54
C PHE A 103 16.68 0.03 -5.86
N GLY A 104 15.60 -0.10 -6.64
CA GLY A 104 14.30 -0.54 -6.15
C GLY A 104 13.34 0.61 -5.79
N GLY A 105 13.82 1.69 -5.19
CA GLY A 105 13.03 2.90 -4.90
C GLY A 105 13.03 3.89 -6.07
N ASP A 106 14.21 4.44 -6.38
CA ASP A 106 14.38 5.50 -7.37
C ASP A 106 14.70 4.98 -8.78
N LEU A 107 15.22 3.76 -8.88
CA LEU A 107 15.53 3.06 -10.13
C LEU A 107 14.90 1.68 -10.10
N ASN A 108 13.97 1.41 -11.01
CA ASN A 108 13.24 0.16 -11.09
C ASN A 108 12.76 -0.12 -12.51
N ALA A 109 12.27 -1.36 -12.75
CA ALA A 109 11.56 -1.71 -13.96
C ALA A 109 10.50 -2.78 -13.65
N HIS A 110 9.61 -3.05 -14.60
CA HIS A 110 8.70 -4.19 -14.52
C HIS A 110 8.27 -4.63 -15.90
N THR A 111 7.93 -5.90 -16.02
CA THR A 111 7.36 -6.52 -17.21
C THR A 111 5.96 -7.04 -16.92
N GLY A 112 4.99 -6.59 -17.70
CA GLY A 112 3.61 -7.07 -17.68
C GLY A 112 3.31 -8.02 -18.83
N PHE A 113 2.03 -8.27 -19.07
CA PHE A 113 1.56 -9.00 -20.23
C PHE A 113 1.81 -8.22 -21.52
N ASP A 114 1.51 -6.93 -21.52
CA ASP A 114 1.49 -6.06 -22.70
C ASP A 114 2.56 -4.97 -22.73
N GLU A 115 3.38 -4.88 -21.69
CA GLU A 115 4.30 -3.77 -21.48
C GLU A 115 5.59 -4.18 -20.78
N THR A 116 6.65 -3.40 -21.04
CA THR A 116 7.85 -3.32 -20.20
C THR A 116 8.14 -1.86 -19.89
N VAL A 117 8.38 -1.53 -18.63
CA VAL A 117 8.55 -0.14 -18.15
C VAL A 117 9.83 -0.01 -17.36
N TYR A 118 10.68 0.94 -17.75
CA TYR A 118 11.89 1.34 -17.04
C TYR A 118 11.63 2.67 -16.35
N LYS A 119 11.89 2.77 -15.06
CA LYS A 119 11.56 3.93 -14.21
C LYS A 119 12.80 4.48 -13.54
N ILE A 120 12.93 5.82 -13.55
CA ILE A 120 13.95 6.50 -12.78
C ILE A 120 13.44 7.85 -12.28
N GLN A 121 13.80 8.20 -11.05
CA GLN A 121 13.61 9.55 -10.53
C GLN A 121 14.96 10.26 -10.43
N ILE A 122 15.15 11.34 -11.18
CA ILE A 122 16.43 12.05 -11.31
C ILE A 122 16.31 13.46 -10.72
N PRO A 123 17.34 13.98 -10.00
CA PRO A 123 17.40 15.37 -9.57
C PRO A 123 17.56 16.33 -10.76
N THR A 124 16.92 17.49 -10.71
CA THR A 124 16.92 18.53 -11.76
C THR A 124 17.69 19.78 -11.38
N ASP A 125 18.14 19.90 -10.13
CA ASP A 125 18.95 21.01 -9.60
C ASP A 125 20.37 21.09 -10.19
N ASN A 126 20.87 19.97 -10.73
CA ASN A 126 22.15 19.89 -11.43
C ASN A 126 21.97 19.34 -12.85
N LYS A 127 22.11 20.22 -13.85
CA LYS A 127 21.93 19.87 -15.26
C LYS A 127 22.86 18.77 -15.77
N GLU A 128 24.13 18.74 -15.30
CA GLU A 128 25.08 17.70 -15.72
C GLU A 128 24.69 16.33 -15.20
N ILE A 129 24.26 16.26 -13.94
CA ILE A 129 23.75 15.02 -13.33
C ILE A 129 22.47 14.58 -14.03
N PHE A 130 21.55 15.50 -14.29
CA PHE A 130 20.30 15.21 -14.98
C PHE A 130 20.54 14.67 -16.40
N GLU A 131 21.32 15.41 -17.24
CA GLU A 131 21.61 14.96 -18.61
C GLU A 131 22.35 13.63 -18.65
N LYS A 132 23.30 13.42 -17.72
CA LYS A 132 24.01 12.15 -17.59
C LYS A 132 23.08 11.01 -17.18
N GLY A 133 22.13 11.26 -16.29
CA GLY A 133 21.10 10.27 -15.90
C GLY A 133 20.24 9.86 -17.09
N ILE A 134 19.80 10.82 -17.89
CA ILE A 134 19.05 10.55 -19.13
C ILE A 134 19.90 9.78 -20.15
N GLU A 135 21.19 10.13 -20.30
CA GLU A 135 22.11 9.38 -21.16
C GLU A 135 22.23 7.91 -20.72
N VAL A 136 22.40 7.66 -19.42
CA VAL A 136 22.50 6.30 -18.89
C VAL A 136 21.18 5.53 -19.11
N LEU A 137 20.02 6.16 -18.87
CA LEU A 137 18.71 5.55 -19.12
C LEU A 137 18.53 5.19 -20.62
N LYS A 138 18.92 6.08 -21.50
CA LYS A 138 18.93 5.83 -22.96
C LYS A 138 19.84 4.66 -23.32
N GLU A 139 21.06 4.61 -22.79
CA GLU A 139 22.02 3.52 -23.07
C GLU A 139 21.47 2.18 -22.57
N MET A 140 20.93 2.10 -21.35
CA MET A 140 20.39 0.85 -20.81
C MET A 140 19.18 0.34 -21.59
N THR A 141 18.30 1.21 -22.08
CA THR A 141 17.08 0.80 -22.78
C THR A 141 17.25 0.58 -24.27
N LEU A 142 18.16 1.32 -24.92
CA LEU A 142 18.33 1.31 -26.39
C LEU A 142 19.63 0.67 -26.85
N LYS A 143 20.61 0.45 -25.98
CA LYS A 143 21.96 -0.04 -26.30
C LYS A 143 22.49 -1.14 -25.38
N PRO A 144 21.63 -2.09 -24.89
CA PRO A 144 22.12 -3.22 -24.10
C PRO A 144 22.98 -4.14 -24.98
N THR A 145 24.04 -4.72 -24.40
CA THR A 145 25.00 -5.55 -25.15
C THR A 145 24.66 -7.04 -25.18
N PHE A 146 23.87 -7.51 -24.22
CA PHE A 146 23.50 -8.93 -24.06
C PHE A 146 24.72 -9.87 -24.13
N ARG A 147 25.76 -9.57 -23.33
CA ARG A 147 26.95 -10.43 -23.26
C ARG A 147 26.57 -11.79 -22.66
N GLN A 148 27.20 -12.85 -23.13
CA GLN A 148 26.85 -14.22 -22.67
C GLN A 148 27.04 -14.38 -21.16
N GLU A 149 28.10 -13.79 -20.59
CA GLU A 149 28.35 -13.78 -19.15
C GLU A 149 27.26 -13.10 -18.32
N ASP A 150 26.69 -11.99 -18.84
CA ASP A 150 25.58 -11.27 -18.19
C ASP A 150 24.29 -12.08 -18.26
N ILE A 151 24.03 -12.71 -19.42
CA ILE A 151 22.87 -13.59 -19.60
C ILE A 151 22.93 -14.76 -18.62
N ASP A 152 24.08 -15.43 -18.51
CA ASP A 152 24.22 -16.60 -17.63
C ASP A 152 24.12 -16.21 -16.14
N GLY A 153 24.56 -15.00 -15.78
CA GLY A 153 24.38 -14.44 -14.44
C GLY A 153 22.90 -14.15 -14.13
N GLU A 154 22.20 -13.47 -15.04
CA GLU A 154 20.82 -13.04 -14.83
C GLU A 154 19.83 -14.21 -14.84
N LYS A 155 20.06 -15.26 -15.61
CA LYS A 155 19.27 -16.50 -15.51
C LYS A 155 19.16 -17.02 -14.09
N ASN A 156 20.25 -16.94 -13.32
CA ASN A 156 20.25 -17.39 -11.93
C ASN A 156 19.41 -16.46 -11.04
N ILE A 157 19.48 -15.15 -11.26
CA ILE A 157 18.70 -14.16 -10.51
C ILE A 157 17.20 -14.35 -10.80
N VAL A 158 16.81 -14.45 -12.07
CA VAL A 158 15.43 -14.72 -12.47
C VAL A 158 14.93 -16.06 -11.91
N LYS A 159 15.80 -17.07 -11.85
CA LYS A 159 15.47 -18.37 -11.23
C LYS A 159 15.20 -18.24 -9.73
N GLU A 160 15.99 -17.45 -9.00
CA GLU A 160 15.73 -17.19 -7.58
C GLU A 160 14.44 -16.38 -7.39
N GLU A 161 14.15 -15.41 -8.26
CA GLU A 161 12.88 -14.69 -8.27
C GLU A 161 11.69 -15.63 -8.51
N TRP A 162 11.77 -16.48 -9.55
CA TRP A 162 10.76 -17.51 -9.79
C TRP A 162 10.58 -18.41 -8.57
N ARG A 163 11.67 -18.80 -7.91
CA ARG A 163 11.63 -19.64 -6.70
C ARG A 163 10.93 -18.93 -5.54
N LEU A 164 11.18 -17.62 -5.37
CA LEU A 164 10.49 -16.82 -4.35
C LEU A 164 9.00 -16.73 -4.60
N GLY A 165 8.59 -16.66 -5.86
CA GLY A 165 7.20 -16.69 -6.28
C GLY A 165 6.50 -18.03 -6.05
N GLN A 166 7.25 -19.15 -5.91
CA GLN A 166 6.64 -20.45 -5.63
C GLN A 166 6.03 -20.47 -4.23
N GLY A 167 4.84 -20.98 -4.10
CA GLY A 167 4.09 -21.07 -2.85
C GLY A 167 2.60 -21.07 -3.09
N LEU A 168 1.83 -20.81 -2.04
CA LEU A 168 0.37 -20.78 -2.11
C LEU A 168 -0.15 -19.82 -3.18
N SER A 169 0.40 -18.60 -3.25
CA SER A 169 -0.03 -17.58 -4.24
C SER A 169 0.16 -18.06 -5.68
N GLU A 170 1.26 -18.74 -5.97
CA GLU A 170 1.51 -19.30 -7.30
C GLU A 170 0.55 -20.46 -7.62
N ARG A 171 0.26 -21.31 -6.63
CA ARG A 171 -0.73 -22.40 -6.82
C ARG A 171 -2.13 -21.85 -7.09
N ILE A 172 -2.53 -20.78 -6.40
CA ILE A 172 -3.78 -20.05 -6.67
C ILE A 172 -3.75 -19.42 -8.08
N LEU A 173 -2.63 -18.77 -8.45
CA LEU A 173 -2.47 -18.16 -9.77
C LEU A 173 -2.60 -19.20 -10.90
N LYS A 174 -2.11 -20.43 -10.71
CA LYS A 174 -2.29 -21.53 -11.65
C LYS A 174 -3.75 -21.94 -11.82
N VAL A 175 -4.54 -21.85 -10.75
CA VAL A 175 -6.00 -22.07 -10.85
C VAL A 175 -6.62 -20.98 -11.72
N PHE A 176 -6.32 -19.72 -11.49
CA PHE A 176 -6.80 -18.62 -12.34
C PHE A 176 -6.33 -18.77 -13.79
N GLN A 177 -5.06 -19.10 -13.99
CA GLN A 177 -4.49 -19.34 -15.32
C GLN A 177 -5.29 -20.41 -16.08
N LYS A 178 -5.61 -21.50 -15.39
CA LYS A 178 -6.36 -22.61 -15.97
C LYS A 178 -7.84 -22.28 -16.18
N GLU A 179 -8.49 -21.61 -15.24
CA GLU A 179 -9.95 -21.48 -15.25
C GLU A 179 -10.43 -20.19 -15.95
N LEU A 180 -9.63 -19.10 -15.90
CA LEU A 180 -10.00 -17.81 -16.49
C LEU A 180 -9.28 -17.52 -17.82
N PHE A 181 -8.05 -18.00 -17.99
CA PHE A 181 -7.20 -17.68 -19.14
C PHE A 181 -6.98 -18.85 -20.12
N ASP A 182 -7.54 -20.03 -19.85
CA ASP A 182 -7.35 -21.22 -20.68
C ASP A 182 -7.71 -20.97 -22.14
N GLY A 183 -6.84 -21.51 -23.02
CA GLY A 183 -7.01 -21.39 -24.46
C GLY A 183 -6.81 -19.99 -25.03
N SER A 184 -6.50 -18.99 -24.22
CA SER A 184 -6.04 -17.68 -24.64
C SER A 184 -4.50 -17.61 -24.62
N ARG A 185 -3.96 -16.52 -25.18
CA ARG A 185 -2.52 -16.26 -25.11
C ARG A 185 -2.10 -15.88 -23.68
N TYR A 186 -2.96 -15.21 -22.93
CA TYR A 186 -2.75 -14.89 -21.50
C TYR A 186 -2.48 -16.14 -20.66
N GLY A 187 -3.17 -17.25 -20.91
CA GLY A 187 -2.96 -18.51 -20.21
C GLY A 187 -1.61 -19.19 -20.45
N LYS A 188 -0.86 -18.76 -21.48
CA LYS A 188 0.42 -19.36 -21.88
C LYS A 188 1.62 -18.45 -21.73
N ARG A 189 1.43 -17.17 -21.39
CA ARG A 189 2.43 -16.11 -21.47
C ARG A 189 2.53 -15.31 -20.17
N PHE A 190 2.72 -16.01 -19.04
CA PHE A 190 2.98 -15.30 -17.78
C PHE A 190 4.35 -14.61 -17.81
N PRO A 191 4.47 -13.37 -17.29
CA PRO A 191 5.71 -12.59 -17.38
C PRO A 191 6.96 -13.28 -16.84
N ILE A 192 6.84 -14.06 -15.76
CA ILE A 192 7.97 -14.83 -15.20
C ILE A 192 8.50 -15.91 -16.16
N GLY A 193 7.73 -16.34 -17.15
CA GLY A 193 8.12 -17.27 -18.20
C GLY A 193 8.21 -18.74 -17.78
N ASP A 194 8.89 -19.52 -18.62
CA ASP A 194 9.19 -20.95 -18.38
C ASP A 194 10.68 -21.13 -18.06
N MET A 195 10.98 -21.69 -16.90
CA MET A 195 12.37 -21.85 -16.44
C MET A 195 13.23 -22.73 -17.36
N LYS A 196 12.65 -23.74 -18.04
CA LYS A 196 13.39 -24.57 -18.97
C LYS A 196 13.82 -23.79 -20.21
N ILE A 197 12.96 -22.89 -20.68
CA ILE A 197 13.26 -22.00 -21.81
C ILE A 197 14.28 -20.95 -21.39
N ILE A 198 14.11 -20.32 -20.21
CA ILE A 198 15.05 -19.32 -19.69
C ILE A 198 16.44 -19.94 -19.49
N GLU A 199 16.55 -21.08 -18.82
CA GLU A 199 17.83 -21.76 -18.60
C GLU A 199 18.53 -22.16 -19.90
N GLY A 200 17.74 -22.62 -20.91
CA GLY A 200 18.24 -23.05 -22.21
C GLY A 200 18.47 -21.93 -23.23
N THR A 201 18.02 -20.71 -22.96
CA THR A 201 18.02 -19.61 -23.94
C THR A 201 19.44 -19.20 -24.34
N LYS A 202 19.58 -18.73 -25.57
CA LYS A 202 20.82 -18.20 -26.16
C LYS A 202 20.62 -16.73 -26.52
N ARG A 203 21.74 -16.03 -26.67
CA ARG A 203 21.76 -14.59 -27.03
C ARG A 203 20.90 -14.26 -28.26
N GLU A 204 20.87 -15.12 -29.26
CA GLU A 204 20.13 -14.93 -30.51
C GLU A 204 18.61 -14.86 -30.26
N VAL A 205 18.10 -15.67 -29.33
CA VAL A 205 16.67 -15.71 -28.97
C VAL A 205 16.27 -14.41 -28.27
N ILE A 206 17.09 -13.97 -27.33
CA ILE A 206 16.92 -12.69 -26.59
C ILE A 206 16.95 -11.53 -27.58
N LYS A 207 17.98 -11.50 -28.44
CA LYS A 207 18.16 -10.44 -29.43
C LYS A 207 17.01 -10.36 -30.43
N ARG A 208 16.43 -11.52 -30.85
CA ARG A 208 15.28 -11.57 -31.76
C ARG A 208 14.05 -10.87 -31.14
N TYR A 209 13.77 -11.10 -29.85
CA TYR A 209 12.70 -10.42 -29.15
C TYR A 209 12.97 -8.90 -29.06
N TYR A 210 14.17 -8.55 -28.61
CA TYR A 210 14.56 -7.15 -28.43
C TYR A 210 14.52 -6.39 -29.75
N ASP A 211 15.14 -6.90 -30.81
CA ASP A 211 15.19 -6.24 -32.13
C ASP A 211 13.80 -6.03 -32.74
N ARG A 212 12.84 -6.92 -32.42
CA ARG A 212 11.48 -6.84 -32.93
C ARG A 212 10.65 -5.81 -32.17
N TRP A 213 10.74 -5.80 -30.84
CA TRP A 213 9.78 -5.07 -30.01
C TRP A 213 10.31 -3.75 -29.45
N TYR A 214 11.64 -3.60 -29.23
CA TYR A 214 12.25 -2.35 -28.79
C TYR A 214 12.49 -1.41 -29.97
N HIS A 215 11.42 -1.16 -30.70
CA HIS A 215 11.38 -0.28 -31.86
C HIS A 215 10.78 1.08 -31.45
N PRO A 216 11.31 2.23 -31.87
CA PRO A 216 10.81 3.55 -31.46
C PRO A 216 9.29 3.72 -31.57
N GLU A 217 8.67 3.19 -32.62
CA GLU A 217 7.21 3.27 -32.78
C GLU A 217 6.40 2.46 -31.74
N ASN A 218 7.04 1.50 -31.05
CA ASN A 218 6.48 0.77 -29.90
C ASN A 218 6.90 1.38 -28.57
N MET A 219 7.65 2.51 -28.56
CA MET A 219 8.24 3.05 -27.35
C MET A 219 7.80 4.49 -27.10
N ALA A 220 7.81 4.86 -25.84
CA ALA A 220 7.61 6.26 -25.44
C ALA A 220 8.53 6.64 -24.28
N VAL A 221 8.83 7.94 -24.19
CA VAL A 221 9.46 8.57 -23.04
C VAL A 221 8.43 9.43 -22.33
N VAL A 222 8.24 9.21 -21.04
CA VAL A 222 7.34 10.00 -20.19
C VAL A 222 8.18 10.71 -19.14
N MET A 223 8.04 12.04 -19.04
CA MET A 223 8.67 12.86 -18.00
C MET A 223 7.62 13.61 -17.21
N VAL A 224 7.58 13.40 -15.90
CA VAL A 224 6.69 14.12 -14.99
C VAL A 224 7.53 14.69 -13.84
N GLY A 225 7.46 16.00 -13.62
CA GLY A 225 8.17 16.60 -12.50
C GLY A 225 8.54 18.07 -12.64
N ASP A 226 9.41 18.52 -11.73
CA ASP A 226 9.88 19.90 -11.67
C ASP A 226 10.98 20.15 -12.70
N ILE A 227 10.53 20.36 -13.92
CA ILE A 227 11.39 20.61 -15.07
C ILE A 227 10.70 21.60 -16.02
N ASP A 228 11.51 22.42 -16.71
CA ASP A 228 11.03 23.23 -17.81
C ASP A 228 10.68 22.35 -19.01
N THR A 229 9.48 22.54 -19.57
CA THR A 229 8.95 21.67 -20.63
C THR A 229 9.75 21.76 -21.93
N ASP A 230 10.23 22.97 -22.31
CA ASP A 230 11.03 23.15 -23.52
C ASP A 230 12.42 22.51 -23.36
N TYR A 231 13.01 22.63 -22.17
CA TYR A 231 14.25 21.95 -21.84
C TYR A 231 14.10 20.43 -21.86
N ALA A 232 13.03 19.89 -21.24
CA ALA A 232 12.73 18.48 -21.25
C ALA A 232 12.57 17.94 -22.68
N GLU A 233 11.82 18.65 -23.53
CA GLU A 233 11.63 18.30 -24.95
C GLU A 233 12.96 18.27 -25.71
N ASN A 234 13.80 19.27 -25.51
CA ASN A 234 15.15 19.35 -26.14
C ASN A 234 16.03 18.16 -25.69
N ILE A 235 15.99 17.79 -24.43
CA ILE A 235 16.73 16.64 -23.89
C ILE A 235 16.21 15.34 -24.49
N ILE A 236 14.90 15.15 -24.57
CA ILE A 236 14.30 13.96 -25.21
C ILE A 236 14.77 13.88 -26.68
N LYS A 237 14.67 14.96 -27.43
CA LYS A 237 15.14 15.02 -28.83
C LYS A 237 16.64 14.70 -28.95
N LYS A 238 17.46 15.24 -28.06
CA LYS A 238 18.91 15.02 -28.07
C LYS A 238 19.31 13.56 -27.85
N TYR A 239 18.64 12.85 -26.95
CA TYR A 239 19.05 11.51 -26.53
C TYR A 239 18.26 10.37 -27.18
N PHE A 240 16.98 10.57 -27.53
CA PHE A 240 16.10 9.52 -28.03
C PHE A 240 15.76 9.61 -29.53
N ASP A 241 16.10 10.73 -30.20
CA ASP A 241 15.90 10.86 -31.65
C ASP A 241 17.15 10.37 -32.38
N TYR A 242 17.12 9.11 -32.80
CA TYR A 242 18.21 8.46 -33.54
C TYR A 242 17.72 7.84 -34.84
N ASN A 243 18.62 7.58 -35.76
CA ASN A 243 18.26 6.93 -37.02
C ASN A 243 17.93 5.46 -36.82
N GLU A 244 16.66 5.09 -36.95
CA GLU A 244 16.18 3.71 -36.88
C GLU A 244 16.15 3.08 -38.29
N THR A 245 16.72 1.91 -38.43
CA THR A 245 16.78 1.19 -39.71
C THR A 245 15.99 -0.11 -39.72
N ARG A 246 15.57 -0.58 -38.57
CA ARG A 246 14.75 -1.80 -38.44
C ARG A 246 13.32 -1.54 -38.93
N LYS A 247 12.69 -2.57 -39.44
CA LYS A 247 11.29 -2.49 -39.85
C LYS A 247 10.38 -2.58 -38.63
N PHE A 248 9.46 -1.64 -38.51
CA PHE A 248 8.42 -1.67 -37.48
C PHE A 248 7.48 -2.87 -37.64
N VAL A 249 7.17 -3.53 -36.51
CA VAL A 249 6.16 -4.58 -36.41
C VAL A 249 5.12 -4.13 -35.39
N PRO A 250 3.87 -3.89 -35.80
CA PRO A 250 2.81 -3.49 -34.88
C PRO A 250 2.48 -4.64 -33.93
N ARG A 251 2.10 -4.26 -32.71
CA ARG A 251 1.61 -5.21 -31.71
C ARG A 251 0.24 -5.75 -32.09
N GLU A 252 0.06 -7.07 -31.97
CA GLU A 252 -1.25 -7.70 -32.02
C GLU A 252 -1.95 -7.57 -30.66
N GLU A 253 -3.25 -7.39 -30.67
CA GLU A 253 -4.10 -7.37 -29.48
C GLU A 253 -4.73 -8.74 -29.31
N TYR A 254 -4.72 -9.25 -28.08
CA TYR A 254 -5.22 -10.58 -27.77
C TYR A 254 -6.45 -10.50 -26.87
N ARG A 255 -7.33 -11.50 -26.98
CA ARG A 255 -8.56 -11.60 -26.19
C ARG A 255 -8.60 -12.88 -25.37
N LEU A 256 -9.36 -12.85 -24.29
CA LEU A 256 -9.78 -14.05 -23.60
C LEU A 256 -10.81 -14.83 -24.44
N LYS A 257 -10.94 -16.11 -24.16
CA LYS A 257 -12.09 -16.88 -24.64
C LYS A 257 -13.34 -16.53 -23.80
N GLU A 258 -14.51 -16.79 -24.39
CA GLU A 258 -15.78 -16.74 -23.65
C GLU A 258 -15.71 -17.66 -22.42
N LEU A 259 -16.19 -17.16 -21.29
CA LEU A 259 -16.36 -17.98 -20.10
C LEU A 259 -17.61 -18.85 -20.26
N ASP A 260 -17.53 -20.09 -19.79
CA ASP A 260 -18.67 -20.95 -19.58
C ASP A 260 -18.95 -21.07 -18.07
N ASP A 261 -20.17 -21.45 -17.70
CA ASP A 261 -20.50 -21.74 -16.31
C ASP A 261 -19.66 -22.89 -15.77
N LYS A 262 -18.68 -22.56 -14.95
CA LYS A 262 -17.77 -23.51 -14.31
C LYS A 262 -17.88 -23.42 -12.80
N TYR A 263 -17.67 -24.53 -12.15
CA TYR A 263 -17.68 -24.65 -10.70
C TYR A 263 -16.44 -25.45 -10.28
N VAL A 264 -15.52 -24.79 -9.61
CA VAL A 264 -14.21 -25.35 -9.25
C VAL A 264 -14.02 -25.30 -7.75
N VAL A 265 -13.48 -26.35 -7.18
CA VAL A 265 -13.11 -26.41 -5.76
C VAL A 265 -11.62 -26.71 -5.68
N PHE A 266 -10.86 -25.73 -5.25
CA PHE A 266 -9.43 -25.85 -5.01
C PHE A 266 -9.16 -25.99 -3.50
N LYS A 267 -8.40 -27.02 -3.14
CA LYS A 267 -8.00 -27.26 -1.74
C LYS A 267 -6.49 -27.24 -1.64
N ASP A 268 -6.01 -26.59 -0.58
CA ASP A 268 -4.57 -26.51 -0.32
C ASP A 268 -4.27 -26.57 1.20
N LYS A 269 -3.18 -27.23 1.57
CA LYS A 269 -2.80 -27.41 2.99
C LYS A 269 -2.36 -26.11 3.66
N GLU A 270 -1.91 -25.13 2.88
CA GLU A 270 -1.45 -23.83 3.38
C GLU A 270 -2.55 -22.76 3.33
N LEU A 271 -3.69 -23.05 2.71
CA LEU A 271 -4.86 -22.18 2.81
C LEU A 271 -5.40 -22.19 4.24
N THR A 272 -5.61 -21.02 4.80
CA THR A 272 -6.10 -20.82 6.17
C THR A 272 -7.53 -20.30 6.23
N TYR A 273 -8.11 -19.92 5.09
CA TYR A 273 -9.45 -19.33 4.95
C TYR A 273 -10.20 -19.97 3.79
N VAL A 274 -11.50 -19.76 3.74
CA VAL A 274 -12.35 -20.14 2.62
C VAL A 274 -12.69 -18.88 1.82
N LEU A 275 -12.36 -18.88 0.52
CA LEU A 275 -12.63 -17.77 -0.38
C LEU A 275 -13.52 -18.25 -1.54
N LEU A 276 -14.66 -17.63 -1.70
CA LEU A 276 -15.52 -17.80 -2.87
C LEU A 276 -15.25 -16.65 -3.85
N GLU A 277 -14.98 -16.98 -5.11
CA GLU A 277 -14.93 -16.01 -6.21
C GLU A 277 -15.95 -16.37 -7.28
N ILE A 278 -16.65 -15.35 -7.77
CA ILE A 278 -17.63 -15.46 -8.85
C ILE A 278 -17.19 -14.45 -9.92
N THR A 279 -16.60 -14.95 -11.00
CA THR A 279 -15.99 -14.12 -12.05
C THR A 279 -16.79 -14.22 -13.35
N GLY A 280 -17.26 -13.07 -13.83
CA GLY A 280 -17.83 -12.89 -15.18
C GLY A 280 -16.83 -12.19 -16.11
N ARG A 281 -17.03 -12.31 -17.42
CA ARG A 281 -16.25 -11.62 -18.44
C ARG A 281 -17.17 -10.73 -19.29
N GLU A 282 -16.69 -9.56 -19.63
CA GLU A 282 -17.33 -8.70 -20.63
C GLU A 282 -16.31 -8.18 -21.64
N ASP A 283 -16.80 -7.90 -22.85
CA ASP A 283 -16.01 -7.18 -23.84
C ASP A 283 -15.74 -5.78 -23.32
N TYR A 284 -14.48 -5.35 -23.41
CA TYR A 284 -14.04 -4.05 -22.95
C TYR A 284 -13.11 -3.42 -23.99
N SER A 285 -13.38 -2.18 -24.34
CA SER A 285 -12.45 -1.36 -25.09
C SER A 285 -12.62 0.08 -24.61
N PHE A 286 -11.54 0.71 -24.21
CA PHE A 286 -11.59 2.11 -23.85
C PHE A 286 -11.48 2.96 -25.13
N SER A 287 -12.52 3.69 -25.47
CA SER A 287 -12.58 4.50 -26.70
C SER A 287 -12.55 6.02 -26.48
N ASN A 288 -12.33 6.47 -25.25
CA ASN A 288 -12.22 7.90 -24.89
C ASN A 288 -13.46 8.73 -25.31
N ASN A 289 -14.64 8.14 -25.21
CA ASN A 289 -15.91 8.81 -25.48
C ASN A 289 -16.72 9.02 -24.21
N GLU A 290 -17.85 9.71 -24.33
CA GLU A 290 -18.75 9.99 -23.22
C GLU A 290 -19.33 8.72 -22.57
N GLU A 291 -19.63 7.70 -23.39
CA GLU A 291 -20.19 6.43 -22.90
C GLU A 291 -19.19 5.68 -22.02
N ASP A 292 -17.93 5.58 -22.44
CA ASP A 292 -16.87 4.95 -21.66
C ASP A 292 -16.57 5.72 -20.37
N THR A 293 -16.60 7.06 -20.43
CA THR A 293 -16.41 7.91 -19.27
C THR A 293 -17.55 7.73 -18.26
N LYS A 294 -18.78 7.64 -18.74
CA LYS A 294 -19.95 7.33 -17.91
C LYS A 294 -19.83 5.92 -17.31
N ASP A 295 -19.46 4.91 -18.11
CA ASP A 295 -19.26 3.52 -17.65
C ASP A 295 -18.21 3.47 -16.53
N PHE A 296 -17.12 4.23 -16.65
CA PHE A 296 -16.09 4.33 -15.62
C PHE A 296 -16.67 4.79 -14.26
N PHE A 297 -17.43 5.89 -14.23
CA PHE A 297 -18.03 6.38 -12.98
C PHE A 297 -19.15 5.46 -12.47
N GLU A 298 -19.96 4.90 -13.37
CA GLU A 298 -21.01 3.95 -13.03
C GLU A 298 -20.42 2.69 -12.39
N ASN A 299 -19.30 2.20 -12.91
CA ASN A 299 -18.59 1.06 -12.34
C ASN A 299 -18.04 1.33 -10.95
N ILE A 300 -17.50 2.54 -10.69
CA ILE A 300 -17.05 2.94 -9.35
C ILE A 300 -18.23 2.96 -8.37
N LEU A 301 -19.32 3.62 -8.75
CA LEU A 301 -20.54 3.69 -7.92
C LEU A 301 -21.13 2.31 -7.68
N PHE A 302 -21.17 1.44 -8.69
CA PHE A 302 -21.60 0.05 -8.55
C PHE A 302 -20.77 -0.71 -7.50
N LYS A 303 -19.43 -0.58 -7.54
CA LYS A 303 -18.55 -1.21 -6.56
C LYS A 303 -18.85 -0.72 -5.14
N LEU A 304 -18.98 0.59 -4.94
CA LEU A 304 -19.25 1.19 -3.64
C LEU A 304 -20.60 0.70 -3.10
N LEU A 305 -21.65 0.72 -3.93
CA LEU A 305 -22.99 0.28 -3.55
C LEU A 305 -23.08 -1.20 -3.24
N LEU A 306 -22.38 -2.05 -4.02
CA LEU A 306 -22.31 -3.49 -3.73
C LEU A 306 -21.50 -3.76 -2.44
N SER A 307 -20.42 -3.03 -2.21
CA SER A 307 -19.66 -3.13 -0.95
C SER A 307 -20.52 -2.78 0.26
N ASN A 308 -21.40 -1.77 0.15
CA ASN A 308 -22.35 -1.46 1.22
C ASN A 308 -23.29 -2.64 1.51
N ARG A 309 -23.77 -3.34 0.46
CA ARG A 309 -24.64 -4.52 0.62
C ARG A 309 -23.92 -5.63 1.37
N ILE A 310 -22.66 -5.88 1.05
CA ILE A 310 -21.83 -6.88 1.71
C ILE A 310 -21.62 -6.51 3.17
N ASN A 311 -21.26 -5.25 3.45
CA ASN A 311 -21.03 -4.75 4.81
C ASN A 311 -22.30 -4.78 5.67
N ASP A 312 -23.46 -4.43 5.10
CA ASP A 312 -24.74 -4.56 5.79
C ASP A 312 -25.02 -6.00 6.21
N GLU A 313 -24.69 -6.98 5.34
CA GLU A 313 -24.89 -8.39 5.66
C GLU A 313 -23.93 -8.87 6.75
N ILE A 314 -22.65 -8.48 6.66
CA ILE A 314 -21.64 -8.78 7.67
C ILE A 314 -22.07 -8.25 9.05
N LYS A 315 -22.59 -7.01 9.10
CA LYS A 315 -23.01 -6.35 10.36
C LYS A 315 -24.27 -6.95 11.02
N LYS A 316 -24.98 -7.88 10.35
CA LYS A 316 -26.06 -8.64 11.00
C LYS A 316 -25.55 -9.57 12.09
N GLY A 317 -24.25 -9.91 12.08
CA GLY A 317 -23.61 -10.70 13.13
C GLY A 317 -23.80 -12.20 13.04
N ASP A 318 -24.33 -12.72 11.93
CA ASP A 318 -24.49 -14.16 11.68
C ASP A 318 -23.13 -14.85 11.41
N ASN A 319 -22.10 -14.06 11.10
CA ASN A 319 -20.71 -14.51 10.85
C ASN A 319 -20.58 -15.58 9.76
N TYR A 320 -21.44 -15.55 8.72
CA TYR A 320 -21.31 -16.45 7.57
C TYR A 320 -20.25 -15.95 6.59
N ILE A 321 -20.11 -14.62 6.49
CA ILE A 321 -19.09 -13.92 5.69
C ILE A 321 -18.34 -12.96 6.60
N PHE A 322 -17.02 -12.93 6.50
CA PHE A 322 -16.14 -12.04 7.26
C PHE A 322 -15.67 -10.82 6.46
N GLU A 323 -15.53 -11.00 5.16
CA GLU A 323 -15.09 -9.97 4.23
C GLU A 323 -15.67 -10.25 2.86
N GLY A 324 -15.85 -9.24 2.04
CA GLY A 324 -16.23 -9.40 0.66
C GLY A 324 -16.12 -8.11 -0.13
N GLY A 325 -16.18 -8.24 -1.44
CA GLY A 325 -16.06 -7.10 -2.32
C GLY A 325 -16.26 -7.45 -3.79
N TYR A 326 -15.97 -6.46 -4.64
CA TYR A 326 -16.03 -6.60 -6.08
C TYR A 326 -14.86 -5.85 -6.71
N TYR A 327 -14.15 -6.49 -7.62
CA TYR A 327 -13.05 -5.88 -8.35
C TYR A 327 -13.10 -6.21 -9.84
N ASN A 328 -12.39 -5.41 -10.62
CA ASN A 328 -12.22 -5.63 -12.06
C ASN A 328 -10.74 -5.85 -12.38
N MET A 329 -10.51 -6.72 -13.36
CA MET A 329 -9.23 -6.85 -14.05
C MET A 329 -9.45 -6.45 -15.50
N GLU A 330 -8.85 -5.33 -15.90
CA GLU A 330 -8.90 -4.85 -17.28
C GLU A 330 -7.71 -5.44 -18.06
N LEU A 331 -8.01 -6.04 -19.18
CA LEU A 331 -7.07 -6.52 -20.18
C LEU A 331 -7.28 -5.70 -21.44
N SER A 332 -6.44 -5.89 -22.46
CA SER A 332 -6.51 -5.07 -23.68
C SER A 332 -7.92 -4.94 -24.30
N LYS A 333 -8.68 -6.04 -24.34
CA LYS A 333 -10.01 -6.09 -24.97
C LYS A 333 -11.06 -6.75 -24.09
N ASP A 334 -10.76 -7.05 -22.85
CA ASP A 334 -11.62 -7.79 -21.95
C ASP A 334 -11.58 -7.19 -20.56
N ARG A 335 -12.69 -7.26 -19.85
CA ARG A 335 -12.77 -6.96 -18.41
C ARG A 335 -13.30 -8.20 -17.68
N LEU A 336 -12.56 -8.68 -16.71
CA LEU A 336 -13.02 -9.66 -15.74
C LEU A 336 -13.61 -8.94 -14.54
N ASN A 337 -14.82 -9.31 -14.19
CA ASN A 337 -15.62 -8.75 -13.11
C ASN A 337 -15.76 -9.81 -12.02
N THR A 338 -15.20 -9.61 -10.85
CA THR A 338 -15.15 -10.62 -9.79
C THR A 338 -15.82 -10.12 -8.52
N PHE A 339 -16.84 -10.82 -8.06
CA PHE A 339 -17.33 -10.77 -6.69
C PHE A 339 -16.55 -11.78 -5.87
N TYR A 340 -16.10 -11.40 -4.68
CA TYR A 340 -15.46 -12.31 -3.75
C TYR A 340 -16.05 -12.22 -2.35
N ALA A 341 -15.99 -13.33 -1.60
CA ALA A 341 -16.37 -13.37 -0.19
C ALA A 341 -15.47 -14.34 0.57
N VAL A 342 -14.92 -13.86 1.70
CA VAL A 342 -14.24 -14.70 2.69
C VAL A 342 -15.31 -15.29 3.62
N ILE A 343 -15.43 -16.61 3.58
CA ILE A 343 -16.51 -17.37 4.20
C ILE A 343 -16.02 -18.04 5.47
N ASN A 344 -16.86 -18.09 6.48
CA ASN A 344 -16.62 -18.88 7.69
C ASN A 344 -16.44 -20.37 7.34
N LYS A 345 -15.26 -20.91 7.63
CA LYS A 345 -14.89 -22.31 7.32
C LYS A 345 -15.81 -23.35 7.98
N ASN A 346 -16.50 -22.99 9.08
CA ASN A 346 -17.43 -23.85 9.78
C ASN A 346 -18.88 -23.78 9.20
N GLU A 347 -19.18 -22.76 8.38
CA GLU A 347 -20.51 -22.48 7.84
C GLU A 347 -20.46 -22.25 6.31
N ILE A 348 -19.60 -23.00 5.58
CA ILE A 348 -19.31 -22.78 4.15
C ILE A 348 -20.59 -22.72 3.30
N GLN A 349 -21.53 -23.64 3.51
CA GLN A 349 -22.77 -23.64 2.74
C GLN A 349 -23.56 -22.35 2.95
N LYS A 350 -23.69 -21.89 4.20
CA LYS A 350 -24.39 -20.65 4.54
C LYS A 350 -23.71 -19.42 3.92
N GLY A 351 -22.37 -19.36 4.00
CA GLY A 351 -21.62 -18.28 3.39
C GLY A 351 -21.78 -18.21 1.86
N ILE A 352 -21.81 -19.36 1.17
CA ILE A 352 -22.11 -19.42 -0.28
C ILE A 352 -23.54 -18.95 -0.55
N GLU A 353 -24.53 -19.43 0.20
CA GLU A 353 -25.94 -19.03 0.07
C GLU A 353 -26.08 -17.51 0.27
N THR A 354 -25.49 -16.95 1.34
CA THR A 354 -25.49 -15.52 1.65
C THR A 354 -24.84 -14.69 0.52
N SER A 355 -23.73 -15.15 -0.04
CA SER A 355 -23.07 -14.48 -1.18
C SER A 355 -23.99 -14.39 -2.39
N VAL A 356 -24.71 -15.47 -2.71
CA VAL A 356 -25.67 -15.49 -3.81
C VAL A 356 -26.89 -14.61 -3.50
N ASP A 357 -27.37 -14.61 -2.25
CA ASP A 357 -28.49 -13.78 -1.79
C ASP A 357 -28.18 -12.29 -1.90
N ILE A 358 -26.95 -11.85 -1.57
CA ILE A 358 -26.46 -10.47 -1.77
C ILE A 358 -26.53 -10.07 -3.26
N LEU A 359 -25.95 -10.88 -4.14
CA LEU A 359 -25.93 -10.59 -5.58
C LEU A 359 -27.35 -10.59 -6.16
N LYS A 360 -28.19 -11.50 -5.73
CA LYS A 360 -29.59 -11.58 -6.14
C LYS A 360 -30.38 -10.35 -5.66
N ASP A 361 -30.26 -10.00 -4.38
CA ASP A 361 -30.89 -8.81 -3.83
C ASP A 361 -30.54 -7.56 -4.63
N PHE A 362 -29.25 -7.37 -4.90
CA PHE A 362 -28.75 -6.24 -5.66
C PHE A 362 -29.30 -6.22 -7.09
N SER A 363 -29.44 -7.40 -7.72
CA SER A 363 -29.98 -7.50 -9.09
C SER A 363 -31.48 -7.30 -9.15
N VAL A 364 -32.24 -7.73 -8.15
CA VAL A 364 -33.72 -7.65 -8.15
C VAL A 364 -34.23 -6.34 -7.59
N ASN A 365 -33.71 -5.93 -6.43
CA ASN A 365 -34.17 -4.75 -5.72
C ASN A 365 -33.41 -3.47 -6.14
N GLY A 366 -32.16 -3.60 -6.67
CA GLY A 366 -31.32 -2.46 -7.03
C GLY A 366 -30.95 -1.61 -5.82
N VAL A 367 -30.92 -0.30 -5.99
CA VAL A 367 -30.62 0.71 -4.96
C VAL A 367 -31.71 1.77 -4.93
N SER A 368 -31.89 2.42 -3.78
CA SER A 368 -32.79 3.58 -3.69
C SER A 368 -32.15 4.86 -4.26
N GLN A 369 -32.97 5.86 -4.55
CA GLN A 369 -32.47 7.16 -4.99
C GLN A 369 -31.60 7.83 -3.91
N GLU A 370 -31.98 7.68 -2.64
CA GLU A 370 -31.26 8.21 -1.49
C GLU A 370 -29.89 7.53 -1.34
N GLU A 371 -29.85 6.21 -1.45
CA GLU A 371 -28.62 5.42 -1.37
C GLU A 371 -27.62 5.83 -2.47
N LEU A 372 -28.09 5.92 -3.71
CA LEU A 372 -27.26 6.38 -4.83
C LEU A 372 -26.81 7.84 -4.66
N ALA A 373 -27.68 8.73 -4.15
CA ALA A 373 -27.33 10.13 -3.93
C ALA A 373 -26.21 10.30 -2.90
N VAL A 374 -26.25 9.52 -1.83
CA VAL A 374 -25.17 9.51 -0.79
C VAL A 374 -23.84 9.04 -1.38
N GLU A 375 -23.84 7.98 -2.19
CA GLU A 375 -22.59 7.51 -2.81
C GLU A 375 -22.07 8.45 -3.89
N LYS A 376 -22.96 9.13 -4.61
CA LYS A 376 -22.55 10.19 -5.54
C LYS A 376 -21.88 11.36 -4.82
N GLU A 377 -22.43 11.81 -3.71
CA GLU A 377 -21.82 12.88 -2.92
C GLU A 377 -20.49 12.44 -2.30
N ASN A 378 -20.42 11.18 -1.81
CA ASN A 378 -19.19 10.58 -1.33
C ASN A 378 -18.09 10.60 -2.41
N LEU A 379 -18.38 10.11 -3.61
CA LEU A 379 -17.41 10.08 -4.71
C LEU A 379 -17.03 11.49 -5.18
N LYS A 380 -17.98 12.43 -5.19
CA LYS A 380 -17.72 13.84 -5.49
C LYS A 380 -16.76 14.46 -4.50
N SER A 381 -16.97 14.24 -3.20
CA SER A 381 -16.06 14.73 -2.15
C SER A 381 -14.64 14.20 -2.34
N ILE A 382 -14.46 12.94 -2.77
CA ILE A 382 -13.14 12.37 -3.08
C ILE A 382 -12.47 13.14 -4.21
N PHE A 383 -13.18 13.44 -5.30
CA PHE A 383 -12.62 14.21 -6.42
C PHE A 383 -12.35 15.67 -6.09
N GLU A 384 -13.24 16.31 -5.30
CA GLU A 384 -13.02 17.68 -4.82
C GLU A 384 -11.77 17.78 -3.94
N ASN A 385 -11.54 16.77 -3.10
CA ASN A 385 -10.34 16.71 -2.27
C ASN A 385 -9.08 16.46 -3.12
N ALA A 386 -9.14 15.57 -4.10
CA ALA A 386 -8.05 15.37 -5.05
C ALA A 386 -7.69 16.69 -5.78
N LEU A 387 -8.70 17.48 -6.16
CA LEU A 387 -8.51 18.77 -6.78
C LEU A 387 -7.83 19.78 -5.83
N LYS A 388 -8.28 19.87 -4.57
CA LYS A 388 -7.63 20.74 -3.57
C LYS A 388 -6.17 20.40 -3.35
N ASN A 389 -5.82 19.11 -3.37
CA ASN A 389 -4.49 18.60 -3.09
C ASN A 389 -3.65 18.32 -4.35
N ARG A 390 -4.09 18.75 -5.53
CA ARG A 390 -3.39 18.47 -6.79
C ARG A 390 -1.93 18.91 -6.81
N ASP A 391 -1.62 20.04 -6.19
CA ASP A 391 -0.25 20.59 -6.15
C ASP A 391 0.69 19.83 -5.19
N SER A 392 0.15 18.92 -4.37
CA SER A 392 0.88 18.04 -3.46
C SER A 392 0.98 16.58 -3.96
N LEU A 393 0.45 16.28 -5.15
CA LEU A 393 0.57 14.95 -5.75
C LEU A 393 2.02 14.69 -6.18
N GLU A 394 2.53 13.53 -5.79
CA GLU A 394 3.87 13.11 -6.19
C GLU A 394 3.94 12.71 -7.67
N ASN A 395 5.10 12.89 -8.28
CA ASN A 395 5.37 12.55 -9.68
C ASN A 395 4.95 11.12 -10.03
N GLU A 396 5.18 10.14 -9.14
CA GLU A 396 4.87 8.73 -9.40
C GLU A 396 3.36 8.46 -9.52
N SER A 397 2.53 9.21 -8.83
CA SER A 397 1.07 9.11 -8.94
C SER A 397 0.59 9.61 -10.31
N ILE A 398 1.16 10.71 -10.79
CA ILE A 398 0.79 11.33 -12.07
C ILE A 398 1.33 10.50 -13.24
N ILE A 399 2.60 10.09 -13.20
CA ILE A 399 3.25 9.37 -14.31
C ILE A 399 2.58 8.02 -14.57
N SER A 400 2.01 7.40 -13.54
CA SER A 400 1.22 6.18 -13.68
C SER A 400 0.01 6.36 -14.58
N SER A 401 -0.70 7.48 -14.44
CA SER A 401 -1.86 7.81 -15.27
C SER A 401 -1.45 8.24 -16.68
N VAL A 402 -0.35 9.00 -16.82
CA VAL A 402 0.16 9.42 -18.13
C VAL A 402 0.65 8.21 -18.96
N ARG A 403 1.20 7.17 -18.33
CA ARG A 403 1.56 5.92 -19.03
C ARG A 403 0.37 5.29 -19.75
N GLU A 404 -0.81 5.32 -19.13
CA GLU A 404 -2.03 4.74 -19.70
C GLU A 404 -2.44 5.38 -21.03
N VAL A 405 -2.06 6.65 -21.24
CA VAL A 405 -2.30 7.34 -22.51
C VAL A 405 -1.56 6.65 -23.65
N PHE A 406 -0.32 6.24 -23.41
CA PHE A 406 0.46 5.52 -24.42
C PHE A 406 0.07 4.03 -24.48
N LEU A 407 0.06 3.35 -23.35
CA LEU A 407 -0.08 1.88 -23.31
C LEU A 407 -1.47 1.42 -23.74
N ASN A 408 -2.51 2.11 -23.29
CA ASN A 408 -3.90 1.69 -23.43
C ASN A 408 -4.78 2.69 -24.20
N ASN A 409 -4.18 3.75 -24.78
CA ASN A 409 -4.89 4.83 -25.49
C ASN A 409 -5.96 5.52 -24.62
N LYS A 410 -5.78 5.55 -23.30
CA LYS A 410 -6.69 6.25 -22.38
C LYS A 410 -6.45 7.76 -22.45
N VAL A 411 -7.43 8.55 -22.02
CA VAL A 411 -7.22 9.98 -21.77
C VAL A 411 -6.66 10.16 -20.36
N PHE A 412 -5.63 10.98 -20.23
CA PHE A 412 -5.18 11.46 -18.93
C PHE A 412 -6.16 12.52 -18.45
N ALA A 413 -6.88 12.24 -17.38
CA ALA A 413 -7.71 13.23 -16.69
C ALA A 413 -6.99 13.61 -15.39
N ASP A 414 -6.52 14.84 -15.30
CA ASP A 414 -6.04 15.40 -14.05
C ASP A 414 -7.20 15.70 -13.07
N ALA A 415 -6.89 16.20 -11.89
CA ALA A 415 -7.90 16.42 -10.86
C ALA A 415 -9.00 17.42 -11.26
N ASP A 416 -8.67 18.40 -12.12
CA ASP A 416 -9.66 19.35 -12.66
C ASP A 416 -10.62 18.62 -13.61
N LYS A 417 -10.06 17.86 -14.54
CA LYS A 417 -10.82 17.15 -15.57
C LYS A 417 -11.66 16.01 -15.00
N ILE A 418 -11.14 15.25 -14.06
CA ILE A 418 -11.91 14.14 -13.47
C ILE A 418 -13.15 14.65 -12.73
N LEU A 419 -13.04 15.77 -12.00
CA LEU A 419 -14.19 16.40 -11.33
C LEU A 419 -15.17 17.00 -12.32
N GLU A 420 -14.71 17.66 -13.40
CA GLU A 420 -15.53 18.17 -14.50
C GLU A 420 -16.35 17.02 -15.12
N TYR A 421 -15.68 15.93 -15.51
CA TYR A 421 -16.33 14.75 -16.12
C TYR A 421 -17.31 14.10 -15.15
N TYR A 422 -16.93 13.95 -13.89
CA TYR A 422 -17.83 13.40 -12.88
C TYR A 422 -19.11 14.25 -12.74
N ASN A 423 -19.00 15.57 -12.62
CA ASN A 423 -20.15 16.47 -12.46
C ASN A 423 -21.10 16.40 -13.66
N GLU A 424 -20.61 16.11 -14.86
CA GLU A 424 -21.45 15.96 -16.05
C GLU A 424 -22.02 14.55 -16.16
N PHE A 425 -21.18 13.55 -16.21
CA PHE A 425 -21.61 12.19 -16.58
C PHE A 425 -22.33 11.46 -15.44
N SER A 426 -22.08 11.80 -14.17
CA SER A 426 -22.83 11.23 -13.05
C SER A 426 -24.33 11.56 -13.07
N LYS A 427 -24.76 12.63 -13.76
CA LYS A 427 -26.18 12.99 -13.90
C LYS A 427 -26.98 11.88 -14.61
N GLY A 428 -26.36 11.20 -15.56
CA GLY A 428 -26.97 10.10 -16.29
C GLY A 428 -26.91 8.74 -15.58
N ILE A 429 -26.31 8.64 -14.39
CA ILE A 429 -26.29 7.40 -13.60
C ILE A 429 -27.51 7.42 -12.67
N THR A 430 -28.38 6.43 -12.78
CA THR A 430 -29.64 6.30 -12.04
C THR A 430 -29.71 4.97 -11.30
N PRO A 431 -30.65 4.79 -10.35
CA PRO A 431 -30.90 3.49 -9.75
C PRO A 431 -31.13 2.38 -10.77
N GLU A 432 -31.79 2.70 -11.90
CA GLU A 432 -32.08 1.77 -13.00
C GLU A 432 -30.81 1.34 -13.73
N THR A 433 -29.86 2.25 -13.97
CA THR A 433 -28.60 1.90 -14.63
C THR A 433 -27.72 1.01 -13.75
N ILE A 434 -27.66 1.31 -12.44
CA ILE A 434 -26.96 0.46 -11.46
C ILE A 434 -27.61 -0.92 -11.37
N LYS A 435 -28.94 -0.97 -11.31
CA LYS A 435 -29.70 -2.22 -11.30
C LYS A 435 -29.45 -3.03 -12.58
N ALA A 436 -29.48 -2.37 -13.75
CA ALA A 436 -29.23 -3.06 -15.03
C ALA A 436 -27.83 -3.70 -15.07
N ARG A 437 -26.81 -3.03 -14.53
CA ARG A 437 -25.45 -3.59 -14.38
C ARG A 437 -25.43 -4.80 -13.43
N ALA A 438 -26.15 -4.70 -12.29
CA ALA A 438 -26.29 -5.81 -11.34
C ALA A 438 -27.02 -7.01 -11.97
N GLU A 439 -28.11 -6.75 -12.72
CA GLU A 439 -28.83 -7.81 -13.43
C GLU A 439 -27.99 -8.48 -14.51
N LYS A 440 -27.20 -7.70 -15.28
CA LYS A 440 -26.27 -8.23 -16.27
C LYS A 440 -25.28 -9.16 -15.60
N PHE A 441 -24.55 -8.68 -14.59
CA PHE A 441 -23.59 -9.49 -13.87
C PHE A 441 -24.22 -10.75 -13.28
N TYR A 442 -25.40 -10.65 -12.64
CA TYR A 442 -26.06 -11.82 -12.03
C TYR A 442 -26.49 -12.89 -13.03
N LYS A 443 -26.86 -12.48 -14.26
CA LYS A 443 -27.35 -13.38 -15.34
C LYS A 443 -26.26 -13.91 -16.25
N ASP A 444 -25.10 -13.26 -16.28
CA ASP A 444 -23.98 -13.67 -17.13
C ASP A 444 -23.42 -15.05 -16.72
N LYS A 445 -22.66 -15.65 -17.60
CA LYS A 445 -21.91 -16.86 -17.30
C LYS A 445 -20.75 -16.56 -16.36
N HIS A 446 -20.52 -17.48 -15.42
CA HIS A 446 -19.48 -17.29 -14.41
C HIS A 446 -18.55 -18.49 -14.29
N SER A 447 -17.27 -18.20 -14.06
CA SER A 447 -16.36 -19.13 -13.40
C SER A 447 -16.50 -18.92 -11.89
N VAL A 448 -16.97 -19.93 -11.20
CA VAL A 448 -17.10 -19.93 -9.74
C VAL A 448 -16.01 -20.79 -9.13
N ILE A 449 -15.15 -20.20 -8.32
CA ILE A 449 -14.02 -20.88 -7.71
C ILE A 449 -14.16 -20.79 -6.18
N LEU A 450 -14.15 -21.92 -5.52
CA LEU A 450 -14.08 -22.01 -4.06
C LEU A 450 -12.68 -22.48 -3.67
N PHE A 451 -11.93 -21.61 -3.05
CA PHE A 451 -10.65 -21.90 -2.42
C PHE A 451 -10.90 -22.29 -0.97
N ALA A 452 -10.32 -23.39 -0.51
CA ALA A 452 -10.56 -23.86 0.85
C ALA A 452 -9.34 -24.60 1.44
N PRO A 453 -9.18 -24.64 2.77
CA PRO A 453 -8.17 -25.47 3.43
C PRO A 453 -8.35 -26.95 3.09
N GLU A 454 -7.23 -27.66 2.88
CA GLU A 454 -7.21 -29.13 2.83
C GLU A 454 -7.13 -29.68 4.26
N ASP A 455 -8.25 -29.59 4.99
CA ASP A 455 -8.39 -30.10 6.37
C ASP A 455 -9.59 -31.07 6.45
N LYS A 456 -9.36 -32.26 7.00
CA LYS A 456 -10.39 -33.30 7.16
C LYS A 456 -11.53 -32.87 8.08
N ASN A 457 -11.31 -31.93 8.96
CA ASN A 457 -12.30 -31.40 9.89
C ASN A 457 -13.23 -30.36 9.25
N ILE A 458 -12.86 -29.83 8.08
CA ILE A 458 -13.64 -28.81 7.36
C ILE A 458 -14.46 -29.50 6.26
N LYS A 459 -15.77 -29.34 6.33
CA LYS A 459 -16.68 -29.92 5.33
C LYS A 459 -16.78 -29.05 4.08
N VAL A 460 -15.78 -29.16 3.21
CA VAL A 460 -15.72 -28.45 1.93
C VAL A 460 -16.60 -29.19 0.91
N PRO A 461 -17.55 -28.50 0.24
CA PRO A 461 -18.40 -29.12 -0.79
C PRO A 461 -17.57 -29.58 -2.00
N SER A 462 -18.04 -30.63 -2.68
CA SER A 462 -17.54 -30.99 -4.02
C SER A 462 -18.02 -29.96 -5.08
N GLU A 463 -17.42 -29.94 -6.26
CA GLU A 463 -17.85 -29.08 -7.37
C GLU A 463 -19.35 -29.26 -7.72
N LYS A 464 -19.83 -30.49 -7.69
CA LYS A 464 -21.26 -30.79 -7.91
C LYS A 464 -22.14 -30.23 -6.79
N GLU A 465 -21.70 -30.32 -5.53
CA GLU A 465 -22.42 -29.74 -4.38
C GLU A 465 -22.38 -28.22 -4.43
N LEU A 466 -21.22 -27.61 -4.74
CA LEU A 466 -21.08 -26.16 -4.94
C LEU A 466 -22.08 -25.64 -5.97
N LYS A 467 -22.12 -26.30 -7.15
CA LYS A 467 -23.10 -25.98 -8.19
C LYS A 467 -24.54 -26.07 -7.67
N ASN A 468 -24.88 -27.12 -6.96
CA ASN A 468 -26.23 -27.32 -6.43
C ASN A 468 -26.62 -26.30 -5.36
N ILE A 469 -25.68 -25.90 -4.49
CA ILE A 469 -25.90 -24.86 -3.48
C ILE A 469 -26.24 -23.54 -4.19
N ILE A 470 -25.44 -23.14 -5.17
CA ILE A 470 -25.63 -21.89 -5.91
C ILE A 470 -26.97 -21.91 -6.69
N ILE A 471 -27.30 -23.00 -7.39
CA ILE A 471 -28.57 -23.10 -8.11
C ILE A 471 -29.76 -22.96 -7.14
N LYS A 472 -29.74 -23.68 -6.04
CA LYS A 472 -30.81 -23.61 -5.04
C LYS A 472 -30.91 -22.21 -4.39
N ALA A 473 -29.80 -21.55 -4.13
CA ALA A 473 -29.80 -20.18 -3.63
C ALA A 473 -30.39 -19.21 -4.66
N LYS A 474 -30.05 -19.39 -5.95
CA LYS A 474 -30.67 -18.60 -7.04
C LYS A 474 -32.18 -18.80 -7.17
N GLU A 475 -32.74 -19.92 -6.74
CA GLU A 475 -34.20 -20.20 -6.77
C GLU A 475 -34.99 -19.55 -5.63
N LYS A 476 -34.32 -19.21 -4.49
CA LYS A 476 -34.96 -18.56 -3.35
C LYS A 476 -35.52 -17.18 -3.75
N PRO A 477 -36.56 -16.62 -3.07
CA PRO A 477 -36.97 -15.24 -3.30
C PRO A 477 -35.83 -14.28 -2.91
N ALA A 478 -35.82 -13.09 -3.52
CA ALA A 478 -34.87 -12.03 -3.11
C ALA A 478 -35.20 -11.56 -1.68
N LEU A 479 -34.19 -11.07 -0.96
CA LEU A 479 -34.34 -10.54 0.39
C LEU A 479 -35.31 -9.34 0.41
N VAL A 480 -36.13 -9.25 1.45
CA VAL A 480 -36.93 -8.04 1.71
C VAL A 480 -36.05 -7.09 2.54
N ARG A 481 -35.89 -5.87 2.05
CA ARG A 481 -35.08 -4.86 2.73
C ARG A 481 -35.91 -3.98 3.63
N GLU A 482 -35.34 -3.66 4.78
CA GLU A 482 -35.84 -2.57 5.62
C GLU A 482 -35.39 -1.22 5.07
N ASN A 483 -36.23 -0.20 5.21
CA ASN A 483 -35.85 1.17 4.86
C ASN A 483 -34.71 1.64 5.76
N GLN A 484 -33.61 2.04 5.17
CA GLN A 484 -32.46 2.58 5.88
C GLN A 484 -32.53 4.12 5.95
N ASN A 485 -32.08 4.67 7.08
CA ASN A 485 -31.94 6.13 7.21
C ASN A 485 -30.55 6.55 6.70
N PHE A 486 -30.54 7.44 5.71
CA PHE A 486 -29.32 8.01 5.15
C PHE A 486 -29.01 9.43 5.67
N ASN A 487 -29.95 10.08 6.35
CA ASN A 487 -29.81 11.44 6.92
C ASN A 487 -29.33 11.36 8.38
N LEU A 488 -28.11 10.90 8.58
CA LEU A 488 -27.52 10.73 9.90
C LEU A 488 -26.76 11.99 10.30
N VAL A 489 -27.16 12.63 11.40
CA VAL A 489 -26.53 13.81 11.96
C VAL A 489 -26.08 13.52 13.40
N LEU A 490 -24.80 13.76 13.68
CA LEU A 490 -24.28 13.68 15.03
C LEU A 490 -24.82 14.85 15.85
N LYS A 491 -25.43 14.58 17.01
CA LYS A 491 -25.83 15.63 17.97
C LYS A 491 -24.58 16.27 18.55
N LYS A 492 -24.61 17.58 18.72
CA LYS A 492 -23.48 18.28 19.34
C LYS A 492 -23.37 17.91 20.81
N PRO A 493 -22.16 17.59 21.31
CA PRO A 493 -21.94 17.32 22.73
C PRO A 493 -22.10 18.62 23.55
N HIS A 494 -22.45 18.46 24.82
CA HIS A 494 -22.48 19.61 25.73
C HIS A 494 -21.07 19.82 26.31
N ILE A 495 -20.39 20.89 25.91
CA ILE A 495 -19.02 21.20 26.29
C ILE A 495 -18.95 22.48 27.08
N ILE A 496 -18.33 22.43 28.26
CA ILE A 496 -18.03 23.63 29.04
C ILE A 496 -16.61 24.06 28.68
N LYS A 497 -16.51 25.15 27.92
CA LYS A 497 -15.28 25.67 27.38
C LYS A 497 -14.28 26.05 28.50
N GLY A 498 -13.06 25.59 28.42
CA GLY A 498 -11.93 26.01 29.23
C GLY A 498 -11.20 27.22 28.64
N SER A 499 -9.95 27.45 29.02
CA SER A 499 -9.16 28.61 28.53
C SER A 499 -7.68 28.25 28.32
N ILE A 500 -6.99 29.08 27.56
CA ILE A 500 -5.53 29.04 27.44
C ILE A 500 -4.91 29.82 28.59
N LYS A 501 -3.91 29.26 29.27
CA LYS A 501 -3.13 29.91 30.32
C LYS A 501 -1.89 30.64 29.83
N GLU A 502 -1.18 30.04 28.86
CA GLU A 502 0.13 30.51 28.42
C GLU A 502 0.42 30.11 26.96
N ILE A 503 1.10 30.99 26.24
CA ILE A 503 1.60 30.72 24.88
C ILE A 503 3.05 31.16 24.83
N ASN A 504 3.93 30.23 24.47
CA ASN A 504 5.35 30.49 24.25
C ASN A 504 5.70 30.26 22.77
N GLU A 505 6.43 31.19 22.17
CA GLU A 505 6.84 31.10 20.77
C GLU A 505 8.24 30.54 20.65
N PHE A 506 8.41 29.59 19.74
CA PHE A 506 9.67 29.01 19.30
C PHE A 506 9.84 29.23 17.78
N GLU A 507 11.01 29.07 17.24
CA GLU A 507 11.31 29.32 15.83
C GLU A 507 10.35 28.57 14.87
N ASN A 508 10.04 27.32 15.20
CA ASN A 508 9.29 26.44 14.29
C ASN A 508 7.90 26.05 14.79
N TYR A 509 7.50 26.41 16.00
CA TYR A 509 6.23 26.06 16.62
C TYR A 509 5.88 26.98 17.78
N LYS A 510 4.63 26.91 18.23
CA LYS A 510 4.19 27.54 19.48
C LYS A 510 3.85 26.47 20.51
N LYS A 511 4.19 26.70 21.76
CA LYS A 511 3.79 25.88 22.89
C LYS A 511 2.63 26.58 23.63
N ILE A 512 1.50 25.89 23.72
CA ILE A 512 0.27 26.39 24.28
C ILE A 512 -0.10 25.55 25.52
N LYS A 513 -0.24 26.19 26.68
CA LYS A 513 -0.65 25.54 27.93
C LYS A 513 -2.11 25.86 28.23
N LEU A 514 -2.91 24.84 28.47
CA LEU A 514 -4.34 24.94 28.74
C LEU A 514 -4.64 25.09 30.25
N SER A 515 -5.86 25.55 30.60
CA SER A 515 -6.30 25.74 31.99
C SER A 515 -6.30 24.46 32.82
N ASN A 516 -6.52 23.31 32.20
CA ASN A 516 -6.49 22.00 32.83
C ASN A 516 -5.08 21.37 32.86
N GLY A 517 -4.04 22.10 32.44
CA GLY A 517 -2.64 21.67 32.48
C GLY A 517 -2.13 20.92 31.26
N ILE A 518 -2.96 20.57 30.29
CA ILE A 518 -2.53 19.93 29.04
C ILE A 518 -1.69 20.94 28.24
N GLU A 519 -0.58 20.46 27.65
CA GLU A 519 0.31 21.27 26.82
C GLU A 519 0.23 20.80 25.36
N PHE A 520 0.07 21.76 24.43
CA PHE A 520 0.06 21.51 22.98
C PHE A 520 1.24 22.19 22.30
N LEU A 521 1.78 21.54 21.27
CA LEU A 521 2.61 22.18 20.27
C LEU A 521 1.78 22.43 19.02
N TYR A 522 1.76 23.68 18.59
CA TYR A 522 1.06 24.13 17.39
C TYR A 522 2.05 24.52 16.30
N LYS A 523 1.80 24.04 15.08
CA LYS A 523 2.51 24.47 13.88
C LYS A 523 1.57 24.51 12.69
N LYS A 524 1.45 25.69 12.07
CA LYS A 524 0.79 25.82 10.77
C LYS A 524 1.70 25.32 9.67
N THR A 525 1.17 24.52 8.74
CA THR A 525 1.82 24.08 7.51
C THR A 525 0.84 24.18 6.34
N ASP A 526 1.38 24.21 5.12
CA ASP A 526 0.65 24.24 3.85
C ASP A 526 1.07 23.12 2.89
N PHE A 527 1.80 22.13 3.39
CA PHE A 527 2.28 21.00 2.57
C PHE A 527 1.15 20.14 2.02
N GLU A 528 0.08 19.99 2.79
CA GLU A 528 -1.18 19.38 2.35
C GLU A 528 -2.29 20.41 2.57
N LYS A 529 -2.96 20.82 1.50
CA LYS A 529 -4.04 21.78 1.59
C LYS A 529 -5.23 21.17 2.33
N ASP A 530 -5.81 21.95 3.26
CA ASP A 530 -7.01 21.55 4.00
C ASP A 530 -6.86 20.26 4.84
N LYS A 531 -5.61 19.89 5.26
CA LYS A 531 -5.39 18.78 6.19
C LYS A 531 -4.92 19.27 7.55
N ILE A 532 -5.55 18.74 8.60
CA ILE A 532 -5.30 19.08 9.99
C ILE A 532 -5.04 17.77 10.75
N TYR A 533 -3.96 17.73 11.49
CA TYR A 533 -3.52 16.60 12.28
C TYR A 533 -3.51 16.99 13.75
N ILE A 534 -4.19 16.23 14.59
CA ILE A 534 -4.20 16.42 16.03
C ILE A 534 -3.83 15.10 16.69
N LYS A 535 -2.86 15.13 17.61
CA LYS A 535 -2.52 14.00 18.47
C LYS A 535 -2.66 14.45 19.92
N LEU A 536 -3.32 13.67 20.74
CA LEU A 536 -3.37 13.83 22.18
C LEU A 536 -2.86 12.52 22.80
N PHE A 537 -1.79 12.55 23.62
CA PHE A 537 -1.18 11.33 24.11
C PHE A 537 -0.54 11.50 25.47
N LYS A 538 -0.36 10.37 26.16
CA LYS A 538 0.34 10.26 27.43
C LYS A 538 1.33 9.10 27.40
N ALA A 539 2.51 9.27 27.98
CA ALA A 539 3.46 8.18 28.20
C ALA A 539 2.92 7.15 29.21
N GLY A 540 3.32 5.89 29.06
CA GLY A 540 2.98 4.83 30.01
C GLY A 540 2.14 3.69 29.43
N GLY A 541 1.60 3.77 28.25
CA GLY A 541 0.94 2.70 27.48
C GLY A 541 0.42 1.50 28.28
N SER A 542 0.69 0.29 27.80
CA SER A 542 0.28 -0.97 28.45
C SER A 542 1.44 -1.76 29.07
N LEU A 543 2.66 -1.19 29.12
CA LEU A 543 3.84 -1.95 29.56
C LEU A 543 3.74 -2.46 31.00
N LYS A 544 3.14 -1.67 31.91
CA LYS A 544 2.94 -1.99 33.34
C LYS A 544 1.63 -2.71 33.62
N ASP A 545 0.77 -2.85 32.65
CA ASP A 545 -0.51 -3.52 32.85
C ASP A 545 -0.28 -4.98 33.25
N SER A 546 -1.19 -5.54 34.05
CA SER A 546 -1.23 -6.99 34.25
C SER A 546 -1.43 -7.69 32.90
N ASP A 547 -1.06 -8.97 32.81
CA ASP A 547 -1.27 -9.72 31.55
C ASP A 547 -2.72 -9.69 31.11
N LEU A 548 -3.68 -9.74 32.04
CA LEU A 548 -5.10 -9.61 31.74
C LEU A 548 -5.42 -8.27 31.07
N MET A 549 -4.96 -7.15 31.66
CA MET A 549 -5.23 -5.81 31.12
C MET A 549 -4.45 -5.57 29.82
N TYR A 550 -3.20 -6.06 29.74
CA TYR A 550 -2.45 -6.04 28.49
C TYR A 550 -3.17 -6.74 27.34
N ILE A 551 -3.73 -7.93 27.57
CA ILE A 551 -4.52 -8.66 26.56
C ILE A 551 -5.70 -7.79 26.10
N ASN A 552 -6.44 -7.19 27.03
CA ASN A 552 -7.59 -6.34 26.71
C ASN A 552 -7.15 -5.04 26.01
N SER A 553 -6.00 -4.45 26.34
CA SER A 553 -5.47 -3.24 25.69
C SER A 553 -5.20 -3.42 24.20
N GLN A 554 -4.98 -4.66 23.72
CA GLN A 554 -4.77 -4.93 22.30
C GLN A 554 -6.04 -4.81 21.46
N PHE A 555 -7.23 -4.83 22.07
CA PHE A 555 -8.51 -4.85 21.36
C PHE A 555 -9.44 -3.69 21.75
N VAL A 556 -9.15 -3.01 22.85
CA VAL A 556 -10.07 -2.01 23.42
C VAL A 556 -10.31 -0.86 22.48
N SER A 557 -9.26 -0.33 21.84
CA SER A 557 -9.37 0.76 20.88
C SER A 557 -10.19 0.35 19.65
N GLU A 558 -9.88 -0.79 19.04
CA GLU A 558 -10.61 -1.26 17.86
C GLU A 558 -12.10 -1.47 18.15
N ILE A 559 -12.43 -2.06 19.31
CA ILE A 559 -13.83 -2.32 19.67
C ILE A 559 -14.55 -1.00 20.02
N ALA A 560 -13.94 -0.12 20.81
CA ALA A 560 -14.55 1.16 21.18
C ALA A 560 -14.78 2.05 19.97
N ASP A 561 -13.77 2.23 19.13
CA ASP A 561 -13.81 3.12 17.96
C ASP A 561 -14.83 2.65 16.92
N ASN A 562 -15.09 1.35 16.82
CA ASN A 562 -16.11 0.79 15.93
C ASN A 562 -17.50 0.63 16.58
N SER A 563 -17.68 0.95 17.86
CA SER A 563 -18.97 0.70 18.56
C SER A 563 -20.03 1.79 18.34
N GLY A 564 -19.69 2.86 17.59
CA GLY A 564 -20.56 4.01 17.39
C GLY A 564 -20.08 5.26 18.14
N VAL A 565 -20.75 6.39 17.91
CA VAL A 565 -20.37 7.68 18.51
C VAL A 565 -21.61 8.54 18.81
N GLY A 566 -21.73 9.06 20.01
CA GLY A 566 -22.88 9.88 20.43
C GLY A 566 -24.21 9.17 20.15
N ASN A 567 -25.05 9.73 19.30
CA ASN A 567 -26.32 9.13 18.85
C ASN A 567 -26.20 8.23 17.61
N ILE A 568 -24.99 8.07 17.05
CA ILE A 568 -24.75 7.17 15.92
C ILE A 568 -24.41 5.78 16.45
N GLU A 569 -25.17 4.77 16.04
CA GLU A 569 -24.99 3.39 16.48
C GLU A 569 -24.00 2.63 15.56
N TYR A 570 -23.44 1.52 16.02
CA TYR A 570 -22.48 0.66 15.30
C TYR A 570 -22.86 0.43 13.82
N LYS A 571 -24.09 0.00 13.58
CA LYS A 571 -24.60 -0.30 12.23
C LYS A 571 -24.65 0.90 11.31
N ASP A 572 -24.70 2.13 11.87
CA ASP A 572 -24.87 3.38 11.13
C ASP A 572 -23.57 4.16 10.90
N VAL A 573 -22.46 3.77 11.58
CA VAL A 573 -21.17 4.48 11.52
C VAL A 573 -20.70 4.67 10.08
N GLU A 574 -20.72 3.63 9.27
CA GLU A 574 -20.23 3.70 7.89
C GLU A 574 -21.08 4.65 7.05
N ARG A 575 -22.40 4.58 7.18
CA ARG A 575 -23.32 5.52 6.50
C ARG A 575 -23.13 6.97 6.97
N PHE A 576 -22.89 7.16 8.26
CA PHE A 576 -22.60 8.47 8.83
C PHE A 576 -21.30 9.07 8.27
N MET A 577 -20.28 8.25 8.01
CA MET A 577 -18.99 8.68 7.49
C MET A 577 -19.02 9.04 5.99
N LYS A 578 -20.03 8.63 5.22
CA LYS A 578 -20.08 8.92 3.77
C LYS A 578 -20.03 10.41 3.48
N GLY A 579 -19.17 10.80 2.55
CA GLY A 579 -18.95 12.19 2.14
C GLY A 579 -18.22 13.06 3.16
N LYS A 580 -17.69 12.47 4.25
CA LYS A 580 -16.88 13.15 5.27
C LYS A 580 -15.43 12.66 5.17
N GLU A 581 -14.51 13.59 5.38
CA GLU A 581 -13.07 13.35 5.27
C GLU A 581 -12.38 13.58 6.62
N PHE A 582 -12.70 12.75 7.57
CA PHE A 582 -11.96 12.70 8.82
C PHE A 582 -11.77 11.26 9.30
N SER A 583 -10.76 11.07 10.12
CA SER A 583 -10.56 9.84 10.88
C SER A 583 -10.24 10.18 12.31
N ILE A 584 -10.75 9.37 13.22
CA ILE A 584 -10.46 9.45 14.64
C ILE A 584 -10.18 8.03 15.12
N GLY A 585 -9.16 7.88 15.94
CA GLY A 585 -8.89 6.61 16.59
C GLY A 585 -8.24 6.83 17.95
N SER A 586 -8.64 6.02 18.91
CA SER A 586 -7.88 5.82 20.13
C SER A 586 -6.78 4.80 19.89
N TYR A 587 -5.71 4.80 20.67
CA TYR A 587 -4.67 3.78 20.58
C TYR A 587 -4.00 3.55 21.93
N ILE A 588 -3.55 2.32 22.15
CA ILE A 588 -2.71 1.93 23.27
C ILE A 588 -1.59 1.04 22.72
N ASN A 589 -0.35 1.48 22.89
CA ASN A 589 0.81 0.63 22.64
C ASN A 589 1.58 0.38 23.94
N ASN A 590 2.72 -0.31 23.90
CA ASN A 590 3.47 -0.60 25.11
C ASN A 590 3.91 0.65 25.88
N PHE A 591 4.17 1.78 25.21
CA PHE A 591 4.86 2.94 25.78
C PHE A 591 4.01 4.20 25.87
N GLU A 592 2.95 4.30 25.10
CA GLU A 592 2.04 5.45 25.12
C GLU A 592 0.61 5.03 24.74
N HIS A 593 -0.35 5.88 25.12
CA HIS A 593 -1.75 5.77 24.71
C HIS A 593 -2.30 7.16 24.41
N GLY A 594 -3.32 7.24 23.58
CA GLY A 594 -3.86 8.52 23.18
C GLY A 594 -4.90 8.45 22.07
N PHE A 595 -5.13 9.59 21.43
CA PHE A 595 -6.02 9.77 20.29
C PHE A 595 -5.27 10.42 19.13
N ILE A 596 -5.64 10.04 17.93
CA ILE A 596 -5.21 10.68 16.69
C ILE A 596 -6.46 11.11 15.93
N ILE A 597 -6.48 12.37 15.49
CA ILE A 597 -7.55 12.96 14.69
C ILE A 597 -6.90 13.52 13.43
N VAL A 598 -7.41 13.14 12.27
CA VAL A 598 -7.04 13.72 10.98
C VAL A 598 -8.32 14.20 10.32
N SER A 599 -8.37 15.44 9.88
CA SER A 599 -9.57 16.02 9.27
C SER A 599 -9.22 17.05 8.20
N ASN A 600 -10.18 17.34 7.32
CA ASN A 600 -10.20 18.59 6.56
C ASN A 600 -10.87 19.71 7.39
N GLY A 601 -10.81 20.95 6.93
CA GLY A 601 -11.46 22.08 7.63
C GLY A 601 -12.98 21.98 7.65
N LYS A 602 -13.61 21.44 6.59
CA LYS A 602 -15.07 21.28 6.48
C LYS A 602 -15.64 20.35 7.55
N ASP A 603 -14.98 19.24 7.82
CA ASP A 603 -15.47 18.18 8.69
C ASP A 603 -14.87 18.23 10.10
N LEU A 604 -13.98 19.20 10.38
CA LEU A 604 -13.22 19.31 11.61
C LEU A 604 -14.12 19.40 12.87
N GLU A 605 -15.20 20.19 12.83
CA GLU A 605 -16.12 20.27 13.96
C GLU A 605 -16.78 18.92 14.25
N THR A 606 -17.21 18.20 13.20
CA THR A 606 -17.80 16.86 13.36
C THR A 606 -16.78 15.86 13.90
N ALA A 607 -15.52 15.95 13.44
CA ALA A 607 -14.42 15.13 13.95
C ALA A 607 -14.18 15.39 15.44
N LEU A 608 -14.14 16.65 15.84
CA LEU A 608 -13.89 17.04 17.24
C LEU A 608 -15.09 16.72 18.15
N ASP A 609 -16.32 16.88 17.68
CA ASP A 609 -17.52 16.44 18.40
C ASP A 609 -17.51 14.92 18.61
N SER A 610 -17.08 14.15 17.58
CA SER A 610 -16.94 12.70 17.68
C SER A 610 -15.83 12.32 18.68
N PHE A 611 -14.67 13.00 18.61
CA PHE A 611 -13.59 12.81 19.58
C PHE A 611 -14.08 13.04 21.01
N TYR A 612 -14.83 14.11 21.25
CA TYR A 612 -15.30 14.44 22.59
C TYR A 612 -16.22 13.34 23.15
N TYR A 613 -17.10 12.78 22.32
CA TYR A 613 -17.91 11.62 22.71
C TYR A 613 -17.05 10.38 23.01
N MET A 614 -16.04 10.11 22.20
CA MET A 614 -15.15 8.96 22.46
C MET A 614 -14.36 9.15 23.78
N ALA A 615 -13.96 10.38 24.09
CA ALA A 615 -13.21 10.69 25.32
C ALA A 615 -14.10 10.60 26.59
N GLU A 616 -15.34 11.12 26.55
CA GLU A 616 -16.21 11.29 27.71
C GLU A 616 -17.31 10.22 27.84
N GLU A 617 -17.84 9.74 26.72
CA GLU A 617 -18.97 8.80 26.64
C GLU A 617 -18.71 7.66 25.67
N PRO A 618 -17.62 6.87 25.86
CA PRO A 618 -17.25 5.80 24.92
C PRO A 618 -18.31 4.73 24.83
N LYS A 619 -18.55 4.23 23.61
CA LYS A 619 -19.50 3.14 23.37
C LYS A 619 -18.78 1.78 23.30
N PHE A 620 -19.50 0.73 23.71
CA PHE A 620 -19.08 -0.66 23.56
C PHE A 620 -20.26 -1.49 23.08
N SER A 621 -20.37 -1.59 21.75
CA SER A 621 -21.44 -2.36 21.10
C SER A 621 -21.18 -3.86 21.23
N GLN A 622 -22.22 -4.61 21.64
CA GLN A 622 -22.14 -6.08 21.68
C GLN A 622 -21.96 -6.70 20.29
N ASP A 623 -22.50 -6.06 19.27
CA ASP A 623 -22.43 -6.53 17.90
C ASP A 623 -21.02 -6.27 17.30
N ALA A 624 -20.44 -5.07 17.53
CA ALA A 624 -19.06 -4.78 17.17
C ALA A 624 -18.10 -5.77 17.86
N TYR A 625 -18.27 -5.98 19.16
CA TYR A 625 -17.45 -6.93 19.91
C TYR A 625 -17.55 -8.36 19.34
N LYS A 626 -18.76 -8.86 19.10
CA LYS A 626 -18.95 -10.22 18.54
C LYS A 626 -18.28 -10.37 17.19
N TYR A 627 -18.47 -9.39 16.30
CA TYR A 627 -17.89 -9.41 14.95
C TYR A 627 -16.35 -9.39 14.99
N ILE A 628 -15.76 -8.40 15.69
CA ILE A 628 -14.31 -8.26 15.79
C ILE A 628 -13.68 -9.49 16.44
N MET A 629 -14.22 -9.97 17.57
CA MET A 629 -13.67 -11.13 18.27
C MET A 629 -13.84 -12.44 17.51
N ALA A 630 -14.89 -12.58 16.68
CA ALA A 630 -15.02 -13.75 15.80
C ALA A 630 -13.90 -13.77 14.74
N ASN A 631 -13.63 -12.62 14.09
CA ASN A 631 -12.57 -12.49 13.13
C ASN A 631 -11.19 -12.75 13.73
N VAL A 632 -10.92 -12.17 14.91
CA VAL A 632 -9.64 -12.36 15.61
C VAL A 632 -9.44 -13.82 16.02
N LYS A 633 -10.47 -14.48 16.54
CA LYS A 633 -10.41 -15.90 16.92
C LYS A 633 -10.12 -16.78 15.72
N GLU A 634 -10.77 -16.55 14.59
CA GLU A 634 -10.50 -17.28 13.36
C GLU A 634 -9.07 -17.04 12.85
N MET A 635 -8.61 -15.80 12.85
CA MET A 635 -7.24 -15.46 12.46
C MET A 635 -6.21 -16.18 13.33
N VAL A 636 -6.38 -16.17 14.65
CA VAL A 636 -5.46 -16.84 15.59
C VAL A 636 -5.51 -18.36 15.43
N GLU A 637 -6.67 -18.93 15.20
CA GLU A 637 -6.81 -20.38 14.95
C GLU A 637 -6.12 -20.81 13.65
N ASN A 638 -6.27 -19.99 12.60
CA ASN A 638 -5.70 -20.24 11.27
C ASN A 638 -4.16 -20.19 11.27
N ARG A 639 -3.52 -19.47 12.20
CA ARG A 639 -2.06 -19.42 12.34
C ARG A 639 -1.40 -20.80 12.46
N LYS A 640 -2.07 -21.75 13.09
CA LYS A 640 -1.56 -23.12 13.29
C LYS A 640 -1.26 -23.88 12.00
N ASN A 641 -1.87 -23.44 10.89
CA ASN A 641 -1.70 -24.05 9.56
C ASN A 641 -0.79 -23.23 8.64
N SER A 642 -0.41 -22.03 9.04
CA SER A 642 0.47 -21.17 8.24
C SER A 642 1.95 -21.42 8.54
N PRO A 643 2.76 -21.89 7.59
CA PRO A 643 4.20 -22.09 7.81
C PRO A 643 4.93 -20.83 8.29
N ASN A 644 4.56 -19.67 7.73
CA ASN A 644 5.15 -18.39 8.12
C ASN A 644 4.81 -17.98 9.55
N GLU A 645 3.58 -18.27 10.00
CA GLU A 645 3.14 -17.94 11.35
C GLU A 645 3.79 -18.86 12.38
N ILE A 646 3.87 -20.16 12.11
CA ILE A 646 4.60 -21.15 12.93
C ILE A 646 6.07 -20.73 13.05
N TYR A 647 6.68 -20.29 11.95
CA TYR A 647 8.05 -19.78 11.93
C TYR A 647 8.20 -18.51 12.82
N SER A 648 7.27 -17.58 12.74
CA SER A 648 7.26 -16.36 13.54
C SER A 648 7.06 -16.66 15.03
N ASP A 649 6.19 -17.60 15.37
CA ASP A 649 5.96 -18.04 16.74
C ASP A 649 7.22 -18.72 17.31
N LYS A 650 7.93 -19.53 16.51
CA LYS A 650 9.20 -20.14 16.92
C LYS A 650 10.31 -19.09 17.16
N ILE A 651 10.37 -18.06 16.33
CA ILE A 651 11.26 -16.91 16.56
C ILE A 651 10.91 -16.22 17.89
N SER A 652 9.62 -15.99 18.14
CA SER A 652 9.18 -15.37 19.39
C SER A 652 9.52 -16.20 20.61
N GLU A 653 9.36 -17.53 20.53
CA GLU A 653 9.77 -18.48 21.57
C GLU A 653 11.28 -18.38 21.87
N ILE A 654 12.12 -18.42 20.86
CA ILE A 654 13.58 -18.51 21.02
C ILE A 654 14.17 -17.14 21.35
N PHE A 655 13.92 -16.13 20.52
CA PHE A 655 14.60 -14.84 20.63
C PHE A 655 13.96 -13.93 21.68
N PHE A 656 12.63 -13.89 21.76
CA PHE A 656 11.89 -13.06 22.71
C PHE A 656 11.43 -13.82 23.95
N LYS A 657 11.78 -15.12 24.09
CA LYS A 657 11.42 -15.98 25.22
C LYS A 657 9.91 -15.99 25.53
N ASN A 658 9.11 -15.99 24.50
CA ASN A 658 7.64 -15.93 24.58
C ASN A 658 7.12 -14.75 25.41
N ASN A 659 7.84 -13.64 25.48
CA ASN A 659 7.33 -12.45 26.15
C ASN A 659 5.98 -12.05 25.56
N ILE A 660 4.95 -11.94 26.40
CA ILE A 660 3.58 -11.64 25.96
C ILE A 660 3.49 -10.37 25.11
N ARG A 661 4.37 -9.39 25.33
CA ARG A 661 4.45 -8.12 24.59
C ARG A 661 5.20 -8.21 23.26
N LYS A 662 5.71 -9.41 22.91
CA LYS A 662 6.47 -9.68 21.67
C LYS A 662 5.95 -10.91 20.92
N ARG A 663 4.84 -11.48 21.36
CA ARG A 663 4.17 -12.59 20.67
C ARG A 663 2.70 -12.25 20.40
N MET A 664 2.07 -13.00 19.54
CA MET A 664 0.63 -12.95 19.33
C MET A 664 -0.10 -13.48 20.57
N ILE A 665 -1.25 -12.90 20.89
CA ILE A 665 -2.18 -13.42 21.89
C ILE A 665 -2.70 -14.79 21.44
N SER A 666 -2.70 -15.76 22.34
CA SER A 666 -3.15 -17.12 22.05
C SER A 666 -4.69 -17.22 22.02
N TYR A 667 -5.20 -18.29 21.39
CA TYR A 667 -6.63 -18.52 21.30
C TYR A 667 -7.31 -18.59 22.68
N ASP A 668 -6.68 -19.23 23.67
CA ASP A 668 -7.22 -19.34 25.03
C ASP A 668 -7.24 -17.98 25.75
N GLU A 669 -6.22 -17.14 25.52
CA GLU A 669 -6.14 -15.80 26.08
C GLU A 669 -7.22 -14.87 25.50
N LEU A 670 -7.68 -15.08 24.27
CA LEU A 670 -8.80 -14.31 23.70
C LEU A 670 -10.11 -14.47 24.48
N ASN A 671 -10.27 -15.55 25.27
CA ASN A 671 -11.43 -15.72 26.14
C ASN A 671 -11.42 -14.78 27.37
N LEU A 672 -10.27 -14.16 27.66
CA LEU A 672 -10.12 -13.13 28.69
C LEU A 672 -10.53 -11.73 28.23
N VAL A 673 -10.76 -11.56 26.92
CA VAL A 673 -11.27 -10.30 26.35
C VAL A 673 -12.77 -10.28 26.54
N THR A 674 -13.24 -9.41 27.43
CA THR A 674 -14.69 -9.24 27.71
C THR A 674 -15.05 -7.75 27.62
N ILE A 675 -16.31 -7.43 27.36
CA ILE A 675 -16.76 -6.03 27.33
C ILE A 675 -16.50 -5.32 28.66
N GLU A 676 -16.64 -6.03 29.77
CA GLU A 676 -16.39 -5.50 31.09
C GLU A 676 -14.92 -5.11 31.27
N ASN A 677 -13.98 -6.02 30.93
CA ASN A 677 -12.55 -5.76 30.98
C ASN A 677 -12.12 -4.66 29.99
N LEU A 678 -12.71 -4.62 28.79
CA LEU A 678 -12.47 -3.55 27.81
C LEU A 678 -12.91 -2.18 28.34
N LYS A 679 -14.08 -2.08 28.96
CA LYS A 679 -14.57 -0.85 29.58
C LYS A 679 -13.67 -0.41 30.75
N GLU A 680 -13.19 -1.35 31.54
CA GLU A 680 -12.25 -1.07 32.63
C GLU A 680 -10.93 -0.55 32.07
N GLU A 681 -10.36 -1.20 31.05
CA GLU A 681 -9.11 -0.76 30.44
C GLU A 681 -9.23 0.61 29.77
N TYR A 682 -10.31 0.85 29.03
CA TYR A 682 -10.57 2.17 28.44
C TYR A 682 -10.65 3.26 29.51
N LYS A 683 -11.38 3.00 30.58
CA LYS A 683 -11.49 3.91 31.72
C LYS A 683 -10.12 4.18 32.36
N ASN A 684 -9.30 3.14 32.55
CA ASN A 684 -7.96 3.28 33.13
C ASN A 684 -7.04 4.19 32.30
N LYS A 685 -7.18 4.18 30.97
CA LYS A 685 -6.35 4.97 30.05
C LYS A 685 -6.90 6.36 29.74
N PHE A 686 -8.22 6.52 29.67
CA PHE A 686 -8.86 7.70 29.08
C PHE A 686 -9.85 8.45 29.99
N SER A 687 -10.02 8.09 31.27
CA SER A 687 -10.91 8.84 32.18
C SER A 687 -10.25 10.03 32.85
N ASP A 688 -8.91 10.12 32.83
CA ASP A 688 -8.13 11.23 33.43
C ASP A 688 -7.02 11.66 32.46
N PHE A 689 -7.18 12.85 31.91
CA PHE A 689 -6.22 13.43 30.96
C PHE A 689 -5.07 14.20 31.62
N THR A 690 -4.89 14.06 32.93
CA THR A 690 -3.74 14.63 33.66
C THR A 690 -2.42 14.08 33.08
N GLY A 691 -1.53 14.99 32.64
CA GLY A 691 -0.24 14.64 32.05
C GLY A 691 -0.28 14.29 30.58
N PHE A 692 -1.45 14.35 29.93
CA PHE A 692 -1.51 14.29 28.48
C PHE A 692 -0.84 15.50 27.83
N LYS A 693 -0.31 15.32 26.65
CA LYS A 693 0.31 16.33 25.80
C LYS A 693 -0.25 16.22 24.40
N GLY A 694 -0.25 17.31 23.66
CA GLY A 694 -0.85 17.28 22.32
C GLY A 694 -0.02 17.99 21.25
N ILE A 695 -0.38 17.68 20.01
CA ILE A 695 0.12 18.32 18.78
C ILE A 695 -1.11 18.75 17.98
N ILE A 696 -1.07 19.94 17.42
CA ILE A 696 -1.99 20.40 16.39
C ILE A 696 -1.16 20.97 15.24
N LEU A 697 -1.30 20.39 14.06
CA LEU A 697 -0.44 20.61 12.89
C LEU A 697 -1.29 20.66 11.62
N GLY A 698 -0.91 21.49 10.65
CA GLY A 698 -1.51 21.48 9.32
C GLY A 698 -2.14 22.80 8.91
N SER A 699 -3.19 22.70 8.08
CA SER A 699 -3.88 23.84 7.48
C SER A 699 -4.90 24.47 8.43
N VAL A 700 -4.46 24.82 9.64
CA VAL A 700 -5.27 25.47 10.67
C VAL A 700 -4.58 26.76 11.10
N ASN A 701 -5.29 27.87 11.16
CA ASN A 701 -4.71 29.13 11.64
C ASN A 701 -4.66 29.18 13.17
N GLU A 702 -3.89 30.12 13.72
CA GLU A 702 -3.64 30.20 15.15
C GLU A 702 -4.89 30.45 15.98
N GLU A 703 -5.78 31.35 15.51
CA GLU A 703 -7.01 31.68 16.24
C GLU A 703 -7.97 30.49 16.25
N GLU A 704 -8.12 29.82 15.13
CA GLU A 704 -8.89 28.59 15.04
C GLU A 704 -8.33 27.49 15.93
N ALA A 705 -6.99 27.30 15.93
CA ALA A 705 -6.33 26.36 16.82
C ALA A 705 -6.59 26.68 18.29
N LYS A 706 -6.57 27.96 18.68
CA LYS A 706 -6.89 28.39 20.05
C LYS A 706 -8.34 28.05 20.41
N GLU A 707 -9.29 28.35 19.53
CA GLU A 707 -10.71 28.03 19.76
C GLU A 707 -10.95 26.52 19.94
N ILE A 708 -10.32 25.70 19.10
CA ILE A 708 -10.34 24.23 19.20
C ILE A 708 -9.80 23.78 20.57
N LEU A 709 -8.61 24.27 20.93
CA LEU A 709 -7.96 23.90 22.16
C LEU A 709 -8.76 24.29 23.41
N GLU A 710 -9.35 25.47 23.42
CA GLU A 710 -10.19 25.94 24.52
C GLU A 710 -11.52 25.17 24.63
N LYS A 711 -12.18 24.90 23.50
CA LYS A 711 -13.46 24.20 23.48
C LYS A 711 -13.33 22.71 23.81
N TYR A 712 -12.46 21.99 23.14
CA TYR A 712 -12.45 20.52 23.19
C TYR A 712 -11.41 19.95 24.15
N PHE A 713 -10.23 20.53 24.24
CA PHE A 713 -9.13 19.96 25.02
C PHE A 713 -8.97 20.55 26.42
N ALA A 714 -9.24 21.87 26.59
CA ALA A 714 -9.22 22.47 27.90
C ALA A 714 -10.44 22.12 28.77
N SER A 715 -11.48 21.50 28.15
CA SER A 715 -12.69 21.00 28.83
C SER A 715 -12.55 19.59 29.36
N LEU A 716 -11.51 18.84 28.92
CA LEU A 716 -11.31 17.48 29.37
C LEU A 716 -10.96 17.39 30.86
N PRO A 717 -11.39 16.34 31.57
CA PRO A 717 -11.08 16.13 32.98
C PRO A 717 -9.58 15.87 33.16
N ALA A 718 -8.85 16.88 33.65
CA ALA A 718 -7.45 16.78 33.94
C ALA A 718 -7.08 17.62 35.17
N GLY A 719 -6.12 17.17 35.94
CA GLY A 719 -5.56 17.87 37.08
C GLY A 719 -4.25 18.61 36.78
N GLU A 720 -3.94 19.64 37.57
CA GLU A 720 -2.72 20.45 37.39
C GLU A 720 -1.40 19.73 37.74
N LYS A 721 -1.46 18.68 38.56
CA LYS A 721 -0.26 17.96 39.04
C LYS A 721 0.15 16.92 38.04
N ILE A 722 1.21 17.19 37.28
CA ILE A 722 1.90 16.21 36.46
C ILE A 722 2.71 15.30 37.39
N GLN A 723 2.33 14.04 37.52
CA GLN A 723 3.28 13.02 37.95
C GLN A 723 4.23 12.75 36.77
N GLU A 724 5.52 13.07 36.96
CA GLU A 724 6.53 12.63 35.99
C GLU A 724 6.54 11.09 35.96
N THR A 725 5.96 10.50 34.94
CA THR A 725 6.13 9.09 34.69
C THR A 725 7.53 8.89 34.12
N LYS A 726 8.38 8.17 34.90
CA LYS A 726 9.66 7.71 34.36
C LYS A 726 9.43 6.90 33.10
N ALA A 727 10.29 7.12 32.09
CA ALA A 727 10.29 6.29 30.87
C ALA A 727 10.36 4.81 31.29
N GLU A 728 9.41 4.04 30.77
CA GLU A 728 9.29 2.62 31.06
C GLU A 728 10.16 1.83 30.11
N TYR A 729 10.80 0.79 30.60
CA TYR A 729 11.75 0.00 29.85
C TYR A 729 11.32 -1.47 29.80
N LEU A 730 11.21 -2.02 28.58
CA LEU A 730 10.96 -3.43 28.36
C LEU A 730 12.30 -4.18 28.28
N ASP A 731 12.70 -4.78 29.39
CA ASP A 731 13.93 -5.56 29.49
C ASP A 731 13.74 -6.98 28.95
N ILE A 732 14.04 -7.17 27.67
CA ILE A 732 14.07 -8.47 27.02
C ILE A 732 15.48 -9.06 27.11
N LYS A 733 15.62 -10.14 27.87
CA LYS A 733 16.89 -10.87 27.95
C LYS A 733 17.02 -11.82 26.76
N TYR A 734 17.76 -11.38 25.74
CA TYR A 734 18.06 -12.21 24.58
C TYR A 734 18.88 -13.45 24.95
N PRO A 735 18.75 -14.55 24.20
CA PRO A 735 19.55 -15.73 24.43
C PRO A 735 21.05 -15.45 24.21
N LEU A 736 21.89 -16.23 24.90
CA LEU A 736 23.35 -16.16 24.78
C LEU A 736 23.88 -17.32 23.92
N GLY A 737 24.96 -17.09 23.20
CA GLY A 737 25.62 -18.05 22.34
C GLY A 737 24.99 -18.14 20.94
N GLU A 738 25.52 -19.04 20.13
CA GLU A 738 24.97 -19.33 18.81
C GLU A 738 23.84 -20.37 18.94
N ILE A 739 22.65 -19.99 18.48
CA ILE A 739 21.47 -20.88 18.42
C ILE A 739 21.06 -21.05 16.98
N LYS A 740 20.92 -22.31 16.56
CA LYS A 740 20.41 -22.69 15.23
C LYS A 740 19.17 -23.53 15.40
N GLU A 741 18.09 -23.13 14.74
CA GLU A 741 16.82 -23.85 14.78
C GLU A 741 16.21 -23.96 13.38
N ASP A 742 15.70 -25.13 13.05
CA ASP A 742 15.04 -25.42 11.79
C ASP A 742 13.55 -25.71 12.03
N VAL A 743 12.69 -24.90 11.44
CA VAL A 743 11.25 -25.12 11.38
C VAL A 743 10.95 -25.82 10.06
N ILE A 744 10.54 -27.09 10.12
CA ILE A 744 10.23 -27.86 8.91
C ILE A 744 8.72 -27.76 8.68
N LYS A 745 8.32 -26.87 7.77
CA LYS A 745 6.92 -26.63 7.42
C LYS A 745 6.79 -26.05 6.02
N GLY A 746 5.62 -26.33 5.39
CA GLY A 746 5.30 -25.83 4.08
C GLY A 746 5.91 -26.64 2.93
N VAL A 747 5.46 -26.33 1.72
CA VAL A 747 5.85 -27.06 0.49
C VAL A 747 6.62 -26.17 -0.49
N ASP A 748 6.97 -24.97 -0.09
CA ASP A 748 7.69 -24.00 -0.92
C ASP A 748 9.12 -24.50 -1.24
N LYS A 749 9.58 -24.27 -2.46
CA LYS A 749 10.93 -24.70 -2.90
C LYS A 749 12.04 -23.72 -2.47
N LYS A 750 11.90 -23.11 -1.31
CA LYS A 750 12.84 -22.13 -0.76
C LYS A 750 13.04 -22.34 0.74
N VAL A 751 14.22 -21.95 1.22
CA VAL A 751 14.49 -21.80 2.67
C VAL A 751 14.44 -20.33 3.01
N LYS A 752 13.64 -19.97 4.01
CA LYS A 752 13.65 -18.62 4.59
C LYS A 752 14.58 -18.61 5.80
N VAL A 753 15.49 -17.65 5.85
CA VAL A 753 16.46 -17.52 6.93
C VAL A 753 16.28 -16.20 7.64
N THR A 754 16.27 -16.21 8.97
CA THR A 754 16.35 -14.99 9.76
C THR A 754 17.49 -15.13 10.76
N LEU A 755 18.37 -14.12 10.78
CA LEU A 755 19.46 -13.98 11.74
C LEU A 755 19.11 -12.83 12.69
N TYR A 756 19.32 -13.05 13.99
CA TYR A 756 19.18 -12.05 15.02
C TYR A 756 20.47 -11.88 15.79
N TYR A 757 20.88 -10.63 16.01
CA TYR A 757 22.01 -10.24 16.85
C TYR A 757 21.55 -9.21 17.86
N PRO A 758 21.78 -9.39 19.19
CA PRO A 758 21.55 -8.35 20.18
C PRO A 758 22.41 -7.11 19.89
N VAL A 759 21.82 -5.91 19.96
CA VAL A 759 22.56 -4.65 19.91
C VAL A 759 23.13 -4.32 21.29
N LYS A 760 24.42 -4.00 21.36
CA LYS A 760 25.16 -3.76 22.62
C LYS A 760 25.42 -2.29 22.94
N ILE A 761 25.19 -1.39 22.01
CA ILE A 761 25.34 0.03 22.25
C ILE A 761 24.09 0.59 22.92
N GLU A 762 24.28 1.45 23.92
CA GLU A 762 23.18 2.13 24.60
C GLU A 762 22.44 3.07 23.64
N TYR A 763 21.13 3.24 23.88
CA TYR A 763 20.36 4.22 23.13
C TYR A 763 20.85 5.64 23.41
N SER A 764 21.17 6.36 22.36
CA SER A 764 21.34 7.81 22.32
C SER A 764 20.99 8.25 20.89
N GLN A 765 20.68 9.53 20.71
CA GLN A 765 20.42 10.05 19.37
C GLN A 765 21.60 9.80 18.41
N GLU A 766 22.81 10.03 18.88
CA GLU A 766 24.04 9.78 18.11
C GLU A 766 24.17 8.29 17.75
N ASN A 767 24.01 7.39 18.72
CA ASN A 767 24.11 5.96 18.49
C ASN A 767 22.99 5.43 17.59
N MET A 768 21.80 6.03 17.65
CA MET A 768 20.71 5.70 16.73
C MET A 768 21.11 6.04 15.27
N TYR A 769 21.69 7.22 15.01
CA TYR A 769 22.18 7.57 13.68
C TYR A 769 23.31 6.65 13.21
N LYS A 770 24.25 6.31 14.08
CA LYS A 770 25.32 5.36 13.77
C LYS A 770 24.79 3.95 13.49
N ALA A 771 23.82 3.49 14.26
CA ALA A 771 23.14 2.20 14.03
C ALA A 771 22.40 2.17 12.71
N LYS A 772 21.69 3.24 12.36
CA LYS A 772 21.02 3.35 11.05
C LYS A 772 22.03 3.39 9.90
N THR A 773 23.16 4.08 10.08
CA THR A 773 24.25 4.08 9.09
C THR A 773 24.85 2.68 8.93
N PHE A 774 25.02 1.91 10.04
CA PHE A 774 25.42 0.50 9.96
C PHE A 774 24.44 -0.34 9.12
N GLU A 775 23.13 -0.21 9.40
CA GLU A 775 22.06 -0.91 8.64
C GLU A 775 22.16 -0.63 7.14
N ASP A 776 22.28 0.66 6.76
CA ASP A 776 22.26 1.08 5.35
C ASP A 776 23.53 0.65 4.61
N VAL A 777 24.70 0.76 5.25
CA VAL A 777 26.00 0.27 4.69
C VAL A 777 25.94 -1.24 4.55
N LEU A 778 25.45 -1.97 5.57
CA LEU A 778 25.31 -3.43 5.52
C LEU A 778 24.39 -3.86 4.37
N ARG A 779 23.27 -3.17 4.18
CA ARG A 779 22.33 -3.46 3.09
C ARG A 779 23.00 -3.34 1.72
N ILE A 780 23.75 -2.27 1.49
CA ILE A 780 24.50 -2.08 0.23
C ILE A 780 25.52 -3.21 0.03
N ASN A 781 26.30 -3.53 1.06
CA ASN A 781 27.32 -4.57 0.99
C ASN A 781 26.72 -5.96 0.73
N LEU A 782 25.60 -6.29 1.38
CA LEU A 782 24.92 -7.58 1.20
C LEU A 782 24.30 -7.72 -0.20
N ILE A 783 23.75 -6.64 -0.76
CA ILE A 783 23.28 -6.64 -2.15
C ILE A 783 24.46 -6.93 -3.08
N ASP A 784 25.59 -6.21 -2.95
CA ASP A 784 26.75 -6.38 -3.80
C ASP A 784 27.35 -7.81 -3.73
N GLU A 785 27.51 -8.34 -2.51
CA GLU A 785 28.24 -9.62 -2.33
C GLU A 785 27.34 -10.84 -2.50
N VAL A 786 26.10 -10.78 -2.00
CA VAL A 786 25.23 -11.97 -1.92
C VAL A 786 24.28 -12.06 -3.11
N ARG A 787 23.71 -10.92 -3.53
CA ARG A 787 22.82 -10.89 -4.70
C ARG A 787 23.62 -10.83 -6.01
N GLU A 788 24.47 -9.78 -6.17
CA GLU A 788 25.08 -9.51 -7.48
C GLU A 788 26.23 -10.47 -7.80
N LYS A 789 27.11 -10.79 -6.81
CA LYS A 789 28.26 -11.68 -7.06
C LYS A 789 27.92 -13.16 -6.93
N LEU A 790 27.16 -13.55 -5.90
CA LEU A 790 26.83 -14.95 -5.67
C LEU A 790 25.56 -15.39 -6.38
N GLY A 791 24.67 -14.46 -6.76
CA GLY A 791 23.35 -14.79 -7.30
C GLY A 791 22.56 -15.71 -6.35
N GLY A 792 22.72 -15.51 -5.03
CA GLY A 792 22.22 -16.46 -4.03
C GLY A 792 20.87 -16.08 -3.44
N VAL A 793 20.44 -14.84 -3.65
CA VAL A 793 19.17 -14.29 -3.15
C VAL A 793 18.62 -13.30 -4.17
N TYR A 794 17.29 -13.17 -4.21
CA TYR A 794 16.64 -12.06 -4.91
C TYR A 794 16.69 -10.76 -4.08
N GLY A 795 16.43 -10.87 -2.78
CA GLY A 795 16.47 -9.77 -1.85
C GLY A 795 16.97 -10.17 -0.47
N ILE A 796 17.63 -9.22 0.19
CA ILE A 796 18.13 -9.36 1.55
C ILE A 796 17.90 -8.06 2.32
N SER A 797 17.37 -8.17 3.53
CA SER A 797 16.95 -7.01 4.32
C SER A 797 17.53 -7.07 5.74
N PRO A 798 18.61 -6.34 6.02
CA PRO A 798 19.02 -6.04 7.38
C PRO A 798 18.13 -4.94 7.97
N LYS A 799 17.81 -5.03 9.27
CA LYS A 799 17.04 -4.04 10.02
C LYS A 799 17.53 -3.96 11.46
N ILE A 800 17.91 -2.77 11.92
CA ILE A 800 18.23 -2.51 13.32
C ILE A 800 17.03 -1.90 14.02
N PHE A 801 16.62 -2.55 15.10
CA PHE A 801 15.63 -2.03 16.03
C PHE A 801 16.39 -1.48 17.25
N MET A 802 16.20 -0.21 17.53
CA MET A 802 16.86 0.47 18.66
C MET A 802 15.93 1.55 19.20
N SER A 803 15.62 1.49 20.47
CA SER A 803 14.71 2.38 21.17
C SER A 803 15.26 2.73 22.56
N GLU A 804 14.82 3.83 23.11
CA GLU A 804 15.13 4.18 24.51
C GLU A 804 14.37 3.33 25.53
N ASN A 805 13.34 2.63 25.06
CA ASN A 805 12.38 1.93 25.91
C ASN A 805 12.55 0.41 25.88
N GLU A 806 13.46 -0.13 25.08
CA GLU A 806 13.71 -1.57 25.01
C GLU A 806 15.11 -1.92 24.47
N ASN A 807 15.55 -3.15 24.76
CA ASN A 807 16.79 -3.69 24.22
C ASN A 807 16.76 -3.76 22.69
N GLY A 808 17.85 -3.30 22.05
CA GLY A 808 17.97 -3.30 20.60
C GLY A 808 18.41 -4.65 20.02
N TYR A 809 18.12 -4.86 18.74
CA TYR A 809 18.60 -6.01 17.99
C TYR A 809 18.74 -5.69 16.49
N LEU A 810 19.67 -6.40 15.82
CA LEU A 810 19.77 -6.45 14.38
C LEU A 810 19.08 -7.72 13.91
N MET A 811 18.22 -7.60 12.92
CA MET A 811 17.56 -8.70 12.22
C MET A 811 17.96 -8.68 10.75
N ILE A 812 18.36 -9.83 10.19
CA ILE A 812 18.65 -9.98 8.75
C ILE A 812 17.77 -11.09 8.20
N ARG A 813 16.96 -10.78 7.19
CA ARG A 813 16.04 -11.73 6.55
C ARG A 813 16.37 -11.90 5.06
N PHE A 814 16.33 -13.14 4.60
CA PHE A 814 16.45 -13.48 3.19
C PHE A 814 15.84 -14.85 2.91
N SER A 815 15.65 -15.15 1.63
CA SER A 815 15.25 -16.49 1.17
C SER A 815 16.20 -16.94 0.07
N THR A 816 16.45 -18.25 -0.01
CA THR A 816 17.41 -18.82 -0.94
C THR A 816 17.08 -20.28 -1.30
N ASP A 817 17.81 -20.86 -2.26
CA ASP A 817 17.75 -22.27 -2.61
C ASP A 817 18.08 -23.15 -1.39
N PRO A 818 17.26 -24.18 -1.08
CA PRO A 818 17.57 -25.15 -0.02
C PRO A 818 18.98 -25.72 -0.10
N LYS A 819 19.51 -25.96 -1.30
CA LYS A 819 20.85 -26.51 -1.52
C LYS A 819 21.97 -25.52 -1.22
N ARG A 820 21.67 -24.22 -1.28
CA ARG A 820 22.64 -23.14 -1.06
C ARG A 820 22.45 -22.41 0.27
N ALA A 821 21.45 -22.80 1.06
CA ALA A 821 21.06 -22.09 2.27
C ALA A 821 22.22 -21.89 3.25
N GLU A 822 23.09 -22.90 3.43
CA GLU A 822 24.23 -22.79 4.32
C GLU A 822 25.33 -21.88 3.73
N GLU A 823 25.69 -22.05 2.45
CA GLU A 823 26.65 -21.20 1.73
C GLU A 823 26.27 -19.71 1.84
N ILE A 824 25.01 -19.40 1.56
CA ILE A 824 24.50 -18.03 1.56
C ILE A 824 24.41 -17.47 2.99
N THR A 825 23.97 -18.28 3.94
CA THR A 825 23.91 -17.87 5.36
C THR A 825 25.30 -17.48 5.87
N GLU A 826 26.33 -18.28 5.57
CA GLU A 826 27.69 -18.00 5.97
C GLU A 826 28.29 -16.78 5.24
N ALA A 827 27.89 -16.53 3.98
CA ALA A 827 28.26 -15.32 3.27
C ALA A 827 27.66 -14.06 3.93
N VAL A 828 26.38 -14.12 4.32
CA VAL A 828 25.68 -13.04 5.03
C VAL A 828 26.32 -12.76 6.39
N LYS A 829 26.60 -13.81 7.17
CA LYS A 829 27.31 -13.68 8.46
C LYS A 829 28.66 -13.02 8.29
N ARG A 830 29.47 -13.50 7.36
CA ARG A 830 30.81 -12.98 7.07
C ARG A 830 30.79 -11.47 6.72
N GLU A 831 29.89 -11.03 5.84
CA GLU A 831 29.79 -9.61 5.49
C GLU A 831 29.29 -8.75 6.66
N THR A 832 28.39 -9.29 7.47
CA THR A 832 27.93 -8.63 8.71
C THR A 832 29.06 -8.46 9.70
N GLU A 833 29.86 -9.50 9.88
CA GLU A 833 31.02 -9.51 10.79
C GLU A 833 32.12 -8.57 10.33
N LYS A 834 32.47 -8.54 9.02
CA LYS A 834 33.44 -7.59 8.48
C LYS A 834 33.05 -6.13 8.81
N LEU A 835 31.78 -5.76 8.59
CA LEU A 835 31.31 -4.43 8.92
C LEU A 835 31.35 -4.18 10.43
N ALA A 836 30.97 -5.17 11.25
CA ALA A 836 31.07 -5.12 12.70
C ALA A 836 32.53 -5.14 13.24
N GLU A 837 33.51 -5.46 12.43
CA GLU A 837 34.95 -5.29 12.69
C GLU A 837 35.49 -3.93 12.26
N GLY A 838 34.61 -3.10 11.68
CA GLY A 838 34.93 -1.76 11.22
C GLY A 838 35.58 -1.72 9.83
N GLU A 839 35.34 -2.74 9.00
CA GLU A 839 35.70 -2.73 7.59
C GLU A 839 34.61 -2.00 6.79
N ILE A 840 34.74 -0.68 6.71
CA ILE A 840 33.74 0.18 6.07
C ILE A 840 34.17 0.45 4.63
N LYS A 841 33.36 0.01 3.65
CA LYS A 841 33.58 0.39 2.26
C LYS A 841 33.27 1.87 2.07
N LYS A 842 34.24 2.65 1.66
CA LYS A 842 34.13 4.12 1.50
C LYS A 842 32.98 4.50 0.55
N SER A 843 32.84 3.80 -0.58
CA SER A 843 31.75 4.05 -1.54
C SER A 843 30.36 3.84 -0.95
N SER A 844 30.16 2.79 -0.13
CA SER A 844 28.88 2.53 0.53
C SER A 844 28.53 3.62 1.54
N LEU A 845 29.53 4.07 2.32
CA LEU A 845 29.33 5.14 3.28
C LEU A 845 29.00 6.48 2.60
N GLU A 846 29.75 6.85 1.53
CA GLU A 846 29.48 8.06 0.75
C GLU A 846 28.06 8.07 0.16
N SER A 847 27.57 6.93 -0.31
CA SER A 847 26.20 6.78 -0.80
C SER A 847 25.17 7.01 0.30
N VAL A 848 25.40 6.46 1.51
CA VAL A 848 24.50 6.65 2.67
C VAL A 848 24.45 8.12 3.09
N VAL A 849 25.60 8.81 3.15
CA VAL A 849 25.67 10.23 3.53
C VAL A 849 24.93 11.11 2.52
N LYS A 850 25.12 10.88 1.22
CA LYS A 850 24.41 11.62 0.18
C LYS A 850 22.90 11.38 0.23
N ASN A 851 22.49 10.13 0.38
CA ASN A 851 21.06 9.78 0.49
C ASN A 851 20.39 10.42 1.72
N TYR A 852 21.10 10.46 2.87
CA TYR A 852 20.58 11.13 4.05
C TYR A 852 20.23 12.59 3.81
N LYS A 853 21.10 13.35 3.10
CA LYS A 853 20.84 14.74 2.75
C LYS A 853 19.54 14.88 1.95
N ILE A 854 19.38 14.06 0.93
CA ILE A 854 18.21 14.06 0.05
C ILE A 854 16.94 13.79 0.87
N VAL A 855 16.93 12.69 1.63
CA VAL A 855 15.76 12.28 2.45
C VAL A 855 15.43 13.34 3.52
N TYR A 856 16.44 13.98 4.12
CA TYR A 856 16.21 15.02 5.10
C TYR A 856 15.54 16.25 4.50
N GLU A 857 16.04 16.75 3.36
CA GLU A 857 15.51 17.93 2.68
C GLU A 857 14.08 17.70 2.18
N ASP A 858 13.79 16.51 1.65
CA ASP A 858 12.45 16.15 1.17
C ASP A 858 11.47 15.93 2.32
N SER A 859 11.92 15.33 3.43
CA SER A 859 11.06 15.06 4.58
C SER A 859 10.55 16.33 5.25
N GLN A 860 11.34 17.40 5.30
CA GLN A 860 10.92 18.68 5.91
C GLN A 860 9.75 19.36 5.21
N LYS A 861 9.43 18.95 3.98
CA LYS A 861 8.28 19.40 3.19
C LYS A 861 7.04 18.53 3.39
N GLN A 862 7.03 17.66 4.40
CA GLN A 862 5.94 16.73 4.68
C GLN A 862 5.42 16.90 6.11
N ASN A 863 4.10 16.86 6.27
CA ASN A 863 3.46 16.93 7.58
C ASN A 863 3.90 15.80 8.52
N GLY A 864 4.16 14.59 7.98
CA GLY A 864 4.65 13.45 8.75
C GLY A 864 5.97 13.70 9.48
N TYR A 865 6.91 14.43 8.86
CA TYR A 865 8.16 14.85 9.51
C TYR A 865 7.89 15.73 10.74
N TRP A 866 7.10 16.80 10.56
CA TRP A 866 6.80 17.75 11.63
C TRP A 866 5.98 17.13 12.74
N PHE A 867 5.07 16.23 12.42
CA PHE A 867 4.29 15.49 13.41
C PHE A 867 5.19 14.63 14.32
N ASN A 868 6.15 13.92 13.72
CA ASN A 868 7.14 13.14 14.45
C ASN A 868 8.12 14.03 15.23
N TYR A 869 8.59 15.13 14.61
CA TYR A 869 9.49 16.09 15.26
C TYR A 869 8.85 16.69 16.52
N LEU A 870 7.63 17.22 16.39
CA LEU A 870 6.89 17.80 17.53
C LEU A 870 6.58 16.74 18.60
N GLY A 871 6.26 15.53 18.22
CA GLY A 871 6.06 14.41 19.14
C GLY A 871 7.30 14.16 20.00
N LYS A 872 8.48 14.12 19.36
CA LYS A 872 9.76 13.96 20.06
C LYS A 872 10.13 15.16 20.92
N LYS A 873 9.81 16.37 20.49
CA LYS A 873 9.95 17.58 21.34
C LYS A 873 9.13 17.46 22.62
N LEU A 874 7.88 16.99 22.54
CA LEU A 874 7.04 16.78 23.72
C LEU A 874 7.54 15.68 24.65
N GLN A 875 8.14 14.63 24.08
CA GLN A 875 8.67 13.51 24.87
C GLN A 875 10.02 13.82 25.51
N LYS A 876 10.94 14.47 24.75
CA LYS A 876 12.36 14.65 25.13
C LYS A 876 12.74 16.06 25.54
N GLY A 877 11.81 17.01 25.42
CA GLY A 877 12.03 18.42 25.71
C GLY A 877 12.60 19.23 24.56
N ASP A 878 12.79 20.51 24.80
CA ASP A 878 13.11 21.50 23.78
C ASP A 878 14.54 21.35 23.19
N MET A 879 15.41 20.56 23.82
CA MET A 879 16.77 20.29 23.32
C MET A 879 16.86 19.21 22.24
N TYR A 880 15.78 18.50 21.95
CA TYR A 880 15.79 17.52 20.87
C TYR A 880 15.86 18.21 19.50
N GLU A 881 16.92 17.96 18.73
CA GLU A 881 17.08 18.39 17.34
C GLU A 881 17.60 17.23 16.49
N PRO A 882 16.94 16.89 15.35
CA PRO A 882 17.46 15.91 14.41
C PRO A 882 18.78 16.43 13.79
N TYR A 883 19.66 15.52 13.40
CA TYR A 883 20.89 15.92 12.72
C TYR A 883 20.57 16.59 11.38
N SER A 884 21.08 17.82 11.20
CA SER A 884 21.11 18.43 9.88
C SER A 884 22.06 17.63 8.95
N PRO A 885 21.94 17.73 7.63
CA PRO A 885 22.83 17.05 6.69
C PRO A 885 24.32 17.29 6.99
N LYS A 886 24.68 18.53 7.34
CA LYS A 886 26.04 18.89 7.73
C LYS A 886 26.50 18.16 9.01
N VAL A 887 25.67 18.18 10.05
CA VAL A 887 25.98 17.49 11.31
C VAL A 887 26.06 15.98 11.09
N PHE A 888 25.19 15.43 10.23
CA PHE A 888 25.24 14.02 9.88
C PHE A 888 26.55 13.66 9.17
N GLU A 889 26.92 14.39 8.14
CA GLU A 889 28.17 14.20 7.39
C GLU A 889 29.41 14.28 8.30
N GLU A 890 29.49 15.31 9.17
CA GLU A 890 30.57 15.49 10.13
C GLU A 890 30.69 14.36 11.17
N ASN A 891 29.58 13.67 11.49
CA ASN A 891 29.56 12.61 12.50
C ASN A 891 29.52 11.19 11.90
N MET A 892 29.18 11.02 10.63
CA MET A 892 29.15 9.73 9.96
C MET A 892 30.41 9.52 9.09
N THR A 893 31.58 9.75 9.67
CA THR A 893 32.89 9.47 9.04
C THR A 893 33.39 8.09 9.45
N GLU A 894 34.22 7.45 8.63
CA GLU A 894 34.82 6.13 8.94
C GLU A 894 35.50 6.12 10.31
N GLU A 895 36.28 7.20 10.64
CA GLU A 895 36.98 7.33 11.92
C GLU A 895 36.02 7.30 13.11
N LYS A 896 34.89 8.02 13.05
CA LYS A 896 33.91 8.10 14.11
C LYS A 896 32.98 6.89 14.18
N LEU A 897 32.74 6.22 13.07
CA LEU A 897 31.84 5.04 13.01
C LEU A 897 32.54 3.75 13.46
N LYS A 898 33.81 3.57 13.10
CA LYS A 898 34.57 2.34 13.36
C LYS A 898 34.56 1.90 14.84
N PRO A 899 34.76 2.76 15.83
CA PRO A 899 34.70 2.37 17.25
C PRO A 899 33.28 1.90 17.67
N THR A 900 32.22 2.49 17.11
CA THR A 900 30.84 2.11 17.39
C THR A 900 30.47 0.81 16.69
N PHE A 901 30.84 0.65 15.42
CA PHE A 901 30.56 -0.57 14.65
C PHE A 901 31.19 -1.80 15.28
N LYS A 902 32.40 -1.67 15.85
CA LYS A 902 33.05 -2.77 16.59
C LYS A 902 32.30 -3.23 17.85
N LYS A 903 31.35 -2.45 18.31
CA LYS A 903 30.58 -2.71 19.53
C LYS A 903 29.08 -2.85 19.28
N ILE A 904 28.62 -2.63 18.03
CA ILE A 904 27.20 -2.48 17.74
C ILE A 904 26.42 -3.76 17.97
N ILE A 905 26.98 -4.90 17.55
CA ILE A 905 26.39 -6.22 17.77
C ILE A 905 27.33 -7.16 18.52
N ASP A 906 26.76 -8.16 19.17
CA ASP A 906 27.50 -9.26 19.73
C ASP A 906 27.59 -10.43 18.73
N LYS A 907 28.73 -10.55 18.07
CA LYS A 907 28.97 -11.60 17.07
C LYS A 907 28.91 -13.02 17.65
N THR A 908 29.13 -13.16 18.96
CA THR A 908 29.10 -14.47 19.64
C THR A 908 27.66 -14.91 19.98
N ASN A 909 26.70 -13.99 19.92
CA ASN A 909 25.31 -14.25 20.23
C ASN A 909 24.47 -14.06 18.96
N CYS A 910 24.29 -15.13 18.19
CA CYS A 910 23.50 -15.14 16.98
C CYS A 910 22.39 -16.19 17.07
N VAL A 911 21.14 -15.76 16.88
CA VAL A 911 20.02 -16.69 16.73
C VAL A 911 19.72 -16.79 15.24
N GLN A 912 19.86 -18.00 14.70
CA GLN A 912 19.53 -18.35 13.33
C GLN A 912 18.31 -19.26 13.35
N VAL A 913 17.23 -18.81 12.71
CA VAL A 913 16.05 -19.66 12.50
C VAL A 913 15.83 -19.82 11.00
N LYS A 914 15.62 -21.05 10.56
CA LYS A 914 15.32 -21.39 9.17
C LYS A 914 13.90 -21.95 9.07
N LEU A 915 13.13 -21.54 8.07
CA LEU A 915 11.93 -22.24 7.62
C LEU A 915 12.31 -23.09 6.41
N ILE A 916 12.25 -24.39 6.58
CA ILE A 916 12.66 -25.39 5.61
C ILE A 916 11.41 -26.13 5.11
N PRO A 917 11.23 -26.32 3.79
CA PRO A 917 10.10 -27.07 3.26
C PRO A 917 10.08 -28.52 3.73
N GLU A 918 8.89 -29.06 3.96
CA GLU A 918 8.67 -30.48 4.15
C GLU A 918 9.16 -31.23 2.89
N ARG A 919 9.91 -32.32 3.05
CA ARG A 919 10.32 -33.12 1.89
C ARG A 919 9.07 -33.78 1.31
N GLU A 920 8.86 -33.66 0.00
CA GLU A 920 7.94 -34.58 -0.70
C GLU A 920 8.49 -35.98 -0.52
N GLU A 921 7.72 -36.90 0.14
CA GLU A 921 8.05 -38.32 0.21
C GLU A 921 7.98 -38.98 -1.16
#